data_f670a80c441450c73ceddafc6ba62c3d
#
_entry.id   f670a80c441450c73ceddafc6ba62c3d
#
_cell.length_a   1.000
_cell.length_b   1.000
_cell.length_c   1.000
_cell.angle_alpha   90.00
_cell.angle_beta   90.00
_cell.angle_gamma   90.00
#
_symmetry.space_group_name_H-M   'P 1'
#
loop_
_entity.id
_entity.type
_entity.pdbx_description
1 polymer ?
#
loop_
_entity_poly.entity_id
_entity_poly.type
_entity_poly.pdbx_seq_one_letter_code
_entity_poly.pdbx_strand_id
1 'polypeptide(L)'
;MSENTYPSVNDLTLEEKASLTSGGDAWHLQGVEAKGIPGYMITDGPHGLRKSNSATTGEVDLNNSVPATCFPPAAGLSSSWNPELIHQVGEAMAEECIQEKVAVILGPGVNIKRNPLGGRCFEYWSEDPYLAGHEAVGIVAGVQSKGVGTSLKHFAANSQETDRLRISANISQRALREIYFPAFEHIVKEAQPWTIMCAYNCINGVHAAQDRWLLTDVLRDEWGFQGIVMSDWGADHDRVASLNAGLNLEMPPSYTDDQIVYAARDGRIQPAQLDRMAQGMIDLVSKTRAAMSVENYRFDIEAHDEVAHQAAVESMVLLKNDDAILPVAGDAKVAVIGEFARTPRYQGGGSSHITPTKMTSFLDALTERGVDAKFAPGFTLDLEPADPALEAEAVEAAKGADVVLMFLGLPEAAESEGFDRETLDIPAKQIALLEAVAAENKNVVVVLSNGSVVTVAPWAKNAKGILESWLLGQSGGPALADVLFGKVSPSGKLAQTIPFDINDDPSTINWPGEEGHVDYGEGVFVGYRYYDTYNKAVDYPFGFGLSYATFEVSDVKAVKTGACTATVSAVVKNTSNVDAAETVQVYVAPGKADVARPKHELKGFKKVFLKAGESAEVSFDLDDRAFAYWSEKFNDWHVESGEYAIEVGTSSRDIAGSAVVELDGDGKTQQLTEWSNFMEWRKDPLGSQVLEKLRAEGEAGRMPVVPDNGMTRLFLDSMPINNMSVLMGADGKQVFEYMLAEYAELTK
;
A
#
# COMPACT_ATOMS: atom_id res chain seq x y z
N MET A 1 39.20 14.58 15.54
CA MET A 1 38.29 15.66 15.22
C MET A 1 37.15 15.56 16.22
N SER A 2 36.90 16.62 17.02
CA SER A 2 35.82 16.61 18.01
C SER A 2 34.53 16.39 17.26
N GLU A 3 33.77 15.37 17.61
CA GLU A 3 32.38 15.22 17.20
C GLU A 3 31.64 16.50 17.61
N ASN A 4 31.36 17.38 16.64
CA ASN A 4 30.54 18.57 16.83
C ASN A 4 29.11 18.07 17.01
N THR A 5 28.75 17.61 18.18
CA THR A 5 27.38 17.26 18.55
C THR A 5 26.56 18.53 18.74
N TYR A 6 25.34 18.57 18.25
CA TYR A 6 24.39 19.63 18.57
C TYR A 6 24.13 19.67 20.08
N PRO A 7 23.71 20.82 20.64
CA PRO A 7 23.38 20.91 22.06
C PRO A 7 22.26 19.89 22.41
N SER A 8 22.29 19.43 23.64
CA SER A 8 21.23 18.61 24.21
C SER A 8 19.96 19.48 24.42
N VAL A 9 18.79 18.84 24.40
CA VAL A 9 17.53 19.50 24.73
C VAL A 9 17.57 20.22 26.06
N ASN A 10 18.40 19.79 27.01
CA ASN A 10 18.58 20.44 28.32
C ASN A 10 19.29 21.79 28.24
N ASP A 11 19.97 22.10 27.14
CA ASP A 11 20.63 23.38 26.90
C ASP A 11 19.71 24.43 26.26
N LEU A 12 18.46 24.05 25.97
CA LEU A 12 17.45 24.89 25.34
C LEU A 12 16.49 25.51 26.36
N THR A 13 16.06 26.73 26.09
CA THR A 13 14.97 27.36 26.83
C THR A 13 13.63 26.72 26.50
N LEU A 14 12.60 27.00 27.29
CA LEU A 14 11.25 26.50 27.03
C LEU A 14 10.71 26.96 25.66
N GLU A 15 10.98 28.21 25.31
CA GLU A 15 10.61 28.83 24.03
C GLU A 15 11.34 28.19 22.87
N GLU A 16 12.64 27.91 23.00
CA GLU A 16 13.43 27.19 21.97
C GLU A 16 12.94 25.74 21.78
N LYS A 17 12.55 25.04 22.84
CA LYS A 17 11.96 23.70 22.76
C LYS A 17 10.60 23.73 22.05
N ALA A 18 9.75 24.70 22.39
CA ALA A 18 8.45 24.87 21.75
C ALA A 18 8.60 25.16 20.24
N SER A 19 9.53 26.05 19.87
CA SER A 19 9.75 26.42 18.47
C SER A 19 10.23 25.22 17.63
N LEU A 20 11.05 24.31 18.17
CA LEU A 20 11.46 23.10 17.45
C LEU A 20 10.31 22.16 17.09
N THR A 21 9.15 22.28 17.75
CA THR A 21 7.96 21.45 17.43
C THR A 21 7.07 22.05 16.34
N SER A 22 7.55 23.07 15.64
CA SER A 22 6.87 23.71 14.50
C SER A 22 7.82 23.88 13.31
N GLY A 23 7.30 24.05 12.12
CA GLY A 23 8.10 24.43 10.96
C GLY A 23 8.66 25.85 11.08
N GLY A 24 9.75 26.13 10.36
CA GLY A 24 10.25 27.49 10.16
C GLY A 24 9.46 28.26 9.11
N ASP A 25 9.04 27.57 8.09
CA ASP A 25 8.13 27.99 7.04
C ASP A 25 7.43 26.75 6.43
N ALA A 26 6.85 26.87 5.24
CA ALA A 26 6.14 25.76 4.57
C ALA A 26 7.03 24.55 4.24
N TRP A 27 8.36 24.73 4.16
CA TRP A 27 9.29 23.70 3.66
C TRP A 27 10.54 23.51 4.52
N HIS A 28 10.70 24.27 5.59
CA HIS A 28 11.89 24.16 6.44
C HIS A 28 11.50 23.80 7.88
N LEU A 29 12.34 22.96 8.48
CA LEU A 29 12.34 22.75 9.92
C LEU A 29 12.69 24.06 10.63
N GLN A 30 12.17 24.29 11.82
CA GLN A 30 12.60 25.40 12.64
C GLN A 30 14.02 25.16 13.17
N GLY A 31 14.94 26.05 12.83
CA GLY A 31 16.29 26.06 13.40
C GLY A 31 16.37 26.89 14.69
N VAL A 32 17.41 26.65 15.49
CA VAL A 32 17.81 27.50 16.62
C VAL A 32 19.24 27.97 16.38
N GLU A 33 19.41 29.01 15.55
CA GLU A 33 20.71 29.49 15.08
C GLU A 33 21.67 29.84 16.24
N ALA A 34 21.16 30.46 17.31
CA ALA A 34 21.92 30.79 18.51
C ALA A 34 22.55 29.56 19.20
N LYS A 35 22.03 28.37 18.91
CA LYS A 35 22.50 27.07 19.40
C LYS A 35 23.19 26.23 18.32
N GLY A 36 23.29 26.76 17.10
CA GLY A 36 23.87 26.06 15.95
C GLY A 36 23.00 24.92 15.40
N ILE A 37 21.72 24.87 15.72
CA ILE A 37 20.77 23.89 15.16
C ILE A 37 20.18 24.49 13.88
N PRO A 38 20.48 23.92 12.69
CA PRO A 38 19.98 24.42 11.41
C PRO A 38 18.52 24.07 11.18
N GLY A 39 17.82 24.92 10.41
CA GLY A 39 16.52 24.63 9.84
C GLY A 39 16.67 24.04 8.46
N TYR A 40 16.83 22.72 8.35
CA TYR A 40 16.96 22.06 7.07
C TYR A 40 15.65 22.00 6.28
N MET A 41 15.77 21.94 4.96
CA MET A 41 14.64 21.81 4.05
C MET A 41 14.08 20.38 4.08
N ILE A 42 12.76 20.27 4.04
CA ILE A 42 12.01 19.04 3.75
C ILE A 42 11.08 19.34 2.57
N THR A 43 10.80 18.37 1.70
CA THR A 43 9.94 18.63 0.53
C THR A 43 9.31 17.37 -0.03
N ASP A 44 8.29 17.55 -0.86
CA ASP A 44 7.59 16.47 -1.54
C ASP A 44 8.52 15.64 -2.45
N GLY A 45 8.03 14.46 -2.80
CA GLY A 45 8.65 13.64 -3.80
C GLY A 45 8.53 12.13 -3.55
N PRO A 46 7.32 11.54 -3.60
CA PRO A 46 7.15 10.10 -3.39
C PRO A 46 7.75 9.24 -4.51
N HIS A 47 8.00 9.80 -5.70
CA HIS A 47 8.60 9.11 -6.85
C HIS A 47 9.69 9.93 -7.56
N GLY A 48 10.34 10.85 -6.84
CA GLY A 48 11.41 11.75 -7.29
C GLY A 48 11.35 13.06 -6.54
N LEU A 49 12.43 13.81 -6.52
CA LEU A 49 12.50 15.06 -5.77
C LEU A 49 11.58 16.14 -6.36
N ARG A 50 10.70 16.69 -5.55
CA ARG A 50 9.85 17.82 -5.90
C ARG A 50 10.15 19.02 -5.02
N LYS A 51 11.18 19.80 -5.38
CA LYS A 51 11.58 21.03 -4.67
C LYS A 51 11.12 22.24 -5.45
N SER A 52 10.29 23.11 -4.83
CA SER A 52 9.85 24.34 -5.47
C SER A 52 11.02 25.31 -5.78
N ASN A 53 11.02 25.90 -6.97
CA ASN A 53 11.95 26.96 -7.35
C ASN A 53 11.71 28.26 -6.56
N SER A 54 10.51 28.45 -6.01
CA SER A 54 10.14 29.59 -5.18
C SER A 54 10.41 29.39 -3.68
N ALA A 55 11.17 28.38 -3.33
CA ALA A 55 11.46 27.98 -1.93
C ALA A 55 12.07 29.11 -1.06
N THR A 56 12.51 30.22 -1.66
CA THR A 56 12.95 31.42 -0.93
C THR A 56 11.80 32.25 -0.35
N THR A 57 10.57 32.03 -0.77
CA THR A 57 9.38 32.77 -0.34
C THR A 57 8.53 32.04 0.69
N GLY A 58 8.81 30.75 0.95
CA GLY A 58 8.01 29.93 1.88
C GLY A 58 6.58 29.61 1.39
N GLU A 59 6.25 29.96 0.16
CA GLU A 59 4.95 29.70 -0.45
C GLU A 59 4.87 28.28 -1.06
N VAL A 60 3.67 27.71 -1.04
CA VAL A 60 3.39 26.42 -1.68
C VAL A 60 3.09 26.65 -3.17
N ASP A 61 4.09 26.45 -4.04
CA ASP A 61 3.93 26.47 -5.50
C ASP A 61 4.01 25.05 -6.04
N LEU A 62 2.88 24.51 -6.50
CA LEU A 62 2.77 23.14 -7.01
C LEU A 62 3.22 22.99 -8.47
N ASN A 63 3.45 24.08 -9.21
CA ASN A 63 3.67 24.06 -10.66
C ASN A 63 5.10 24.31 -11.08
N ASN A 64 6.00 24.66 -10.16
CA ASN A 64 7.35 25.10 -10.49
C ASN A 64 8.38 24.46 -9.56
N SER A 65 8.98 23.36 -9.99
CA SER A 65 10.02 22.66 -9.23
C SER A 65 11.36 22.64 -9.97
N VAL A 66 12.44 22.46 -9.22
CA VAL A 66 13.75 22.16 -9.81
C VAL A 66 13.68 20.91 -10.66
N PRO A 67 14.45 20.79 -11.75
CA PRO A 67 14.51 19.55 -12.51
C PRO A 67 15.06 18.41 -11.64
N ALA A 68 14.37 17.28 -11.67
CA ALA A 68 14.73 16.05 -10.97
C ALA A 68 14.37 14.83 -11.80
N THR A 69 14.89 13.66 -11.48
CA THR A 69 14.49 12.43 -12.16
C THR A 69 13.08 12.05 -11.74
N CYS A 70 12.19 11.94 -12.71
CA CYS A 70 10.83 11.45 -12.49
C CYS A 70 10.80 9.94 -12.71
N PHE A 71 10.82 9.17 -11.62
CA PHE A 71 10.64 7.72 -11.65
C PHE A 71 9.16 7.36 -11.84
N PRO A 72 8.83 6.10 -12.21
CA PRO A 72 7.45 5.65 -12.16
C PRO A 72 6.86 5.86 -10.74
N PRO A 73 5.64 6.39 -10.61
CA PRO A 73 4.93 6.40 -9.33
C PRO A 73 4.68 5.01 -8.76
N ALA A 74 4.30 4.93 -7.49
CA ALA A 74 4.13 3.66 -6.78
C ALA A 74 3.19 2.67 -7.48
N ALA A 75 2.14 3.13 -8.18
CA ALA A 75 1.27 2.24 -8.96
C ALA A 75 2.04 1.44 -10.02
N GLY A 76 3.01 2.07 -10.69
CA GLY A 76 3.92 1.39 -11.61
C GLY A 76 4.97 0.58 -10.87
N LEU A 77 5.73 1.21 -9.95
CA LEU A 77 6.80 0.54 -9.21
C LEU A 77 6.33 -0.74 -8.50
N SER A 78 5.14 -0.74 -7.89
CA SER A 78 4.60 -1.92 -7.23
C SER A 78 4.29 -3.08 -8.17
N SER A 79 4.07 -2.79 -9.44
CA SER A 79 3.92 -3.85 -10.46
C SER A 79 5.25 -4.48 -10.85
N SER A 80 6.39 -3.92 -10.44
CA SER A 80 7.70 -4.54 -10.65
C SER A 80 7.92 -5.78 -9.77
N TRP A 81 7.34 -5.83 -8.58
CA TRP A 81 7.56 -6.86 -7.56
C TRP A 81 9.06 -7.12 -7.30
N ASN A 82 9.85 -6.02 -7.34
CA ASN A 82 11.31 -6.06 -7.25
C ASN A 82 11.85 -5.04 -6.20
N PRO A 83 11.90 -5.41 -4.92
CA PRO A 83 12.38 -4.52 -3.86
C PRO A 83 13.81 -4.02 -4.04
N GLU A 84 14.68 -4.80 -4.71
CA GLU A 84 16.07 -4.41 -4.99
C GLU A 84 16.14 -3.25 -6.00
N LEU A 85 15.31 -3.27 -7.05
CA LEU A 85 15.20 -2.15 -7.99
C LEU A 85 14.63 -0.91 -7.31
N ILE A 86 13.61 -1.10 -6.48
CA ILE A 86 13.00 -0.03 -5.70
C ILE A 86 14.00 0.62 -4.74
N HIS A 87 14.92 -0.17 -4.15
CA HIS A 87 16.02 0.36 -3.35
C HIS A 87 16.95 1.28 -4.17
N GLN A 88 17.29 0.89 -5.40
CA GLN A 88 18.12 1.72 -6.30
C GLN A 88 17.42 3.03 -6.65
N VAL A 89 16.10 3.02 -6.86
CA VAL A 89 15.30 4.24 -7.04
C VAL A 89 15.43 5.14 -5.82
N GLY A 90 15.34 4.58 -4.60
CA GLY A 90 15.51 5.32 -3.35
C GLY A 90 16.92 5.95 -3.22
N GLU A 91 17.97 5.22 -3.60
CA GLU A 91 19.35 5.76 -3.60
C GLU A 91 19.50 6.95 -4.56
N ALA A 92 18.96 6.84 -5.78
CA ALA A 92 18.99 7.90 -6.77
C ALA A 92 18.22 9.15 -6.28
N MET A 93 17.03 8.99 -5.72
CA MET A 93 16.26 10.09 -5.13
C MET A 93 17.05 10.82 -4.02
N ALA A 94 17.77 10.07 -3.18
CA ALA A 94 18.58 10.67 -2.11
C ALA A 94 19.77 11.47 -2.64
N GLU A 95 20.41 11.02 -3.72
CA GLU A 95 21.49 11.75 -4.35
C GLU A 95 21.04 13.12 -4.88
N GLU A 96 19.84 13.20 -5.43
CA GLU A 96 19.23 14.46 -5.83
C GLU A 96 18.90 15.35 -4.62
N CYS A 97 18.39 14.77 -3.53
CA CYS A 97 18.19 15.48 -2.27
C CYS A 97 19.49 16.08 -1.70
N ILE A 98 20.62 15.36 -1.78
CA ILE A 98 21.93 15.87 -1.35
C ILE A 98 22.34 17.07 -2.18
N GLN A 99 22.20 16.99 -3.51
CA GLN A 99 22.49 18.13 -4.40
C GLN A 99 21.65 19.36 -4.03
N GLU A 100 20.36 19.15 -3.81
CA GLU A 100 19.38 20.22 -3.59
C GLU A 100 19.26 20.64 -2.12
N LYS A 101 20.07 20.05 -1.21
CA LYS A 101 20.07 20.37 0.23
C LYS A 101 18.72 20.09 0.91
N VAL A 102 18.08 19.00 0.53
CA VAL A 102 16.85 18.50 1.12
C VAL A 102 17.17 17.39 2.13
N ALA A 103 16.84 17.61 3.38
CA ALA A 103 17.17 16.70 4.48
C ALA A 103 16.18 15.53 4.62
N VAL A 104 14.92 15.76 4.26
CA VAL A 104 13.87 14.74 4.30
C VAL A 104 13.00 14.87 3.05
N ILE A 105 12.76 13.74 2.38
CA ILE A 105 11.79 13.64 1.29
C ILE A 105 10.46 13.09 1.82
N LEU A 106 9.33 13.71 1.44
CA LEU A 106 8.00 13.36 1.94
C LEU A 106 7.38 12.21 1.13
N GLY A 107 7.82 11.02 1.44
CA GLY A 107 7.42 9.76 0.85
C GLY A 107 8.17 8.58 1.49
N PRO A 108 7.78 7.34 1.14
CA PRO A 108 6.70 6.93 0.26
C PRO A 108 5.31 6.99 0.91
N GLY A 109 4.25 7.07 0.07
CA GLY A 109 2.87 6.91 0.50
C GLY A 109 2.45 5.44 0.42
N VAL A 110 1.97 4.84 1.53
CA VAL A 110 1.69 3.40 1.61
C VAL A 110 0.26 3.06 2.05
N ASN A 111 -0.67 3.99 1.89
CA ASN A 111 -2.07 3.70 2.16
C ASN A 111 -2.59 2.60 1.21
N ILE A 112 -3.53 1.81 1.69
CA ILE A 112 -4.13 0.73 0.91
C ILE A 112 -5.08 1.30 -0.15
N LYS A 113 -5.02 0.76 -1.36
CA LYS A 113 -5.97 1.02 -2.45
C LYS A 113 -7.30 0.35 -2.12
N ARG A 114 -8.05 0.97 -1.19
CA ARG A 114 -9.31 0.44 -0.66
C ARG A 114 -10.40 0.42 -1.74
N ASN A 115 -10.61 1.57 -2.37
CA ASN A 115 -11.53 1.72 -3.50
C ASN A 115 -10.72 2.20 -4.71
N PRO A 116 -10.87 1.58 -5.88
CA PRO A 116 -10.09 1.94 -7.06
C PRO A 116 -10.42 3.33 -7.64
N LEU A 117 -11.48 4.00 -7.16
CA LEU A 117 -11.80 5.39 -7.50
C LEU A 117 -10.96 6.42 -6.72
N GLY A 118 -10.19 5.99 -5.71
CA GLY A 118 -9.37 6.90 -4.91
C GLY A 118 -8.41 7.74 -5.75
N GLY A 119 -8.46 9.08 -5.60
CA GLY A 119 -7.70 10.01 -6.46
C GLY A 119 -6.20 9.87 -6.36
N ARG A 120 -5.67 9.42 -5.19
CA ARG A 120 -4.23 9.20 -4.96
C ARG A 120 -3.78 7.75 -5.13
N CYS A 121 -4.58 6.88 -5.75
CA CYS A 121 -4.17 5.50 -6.02
C CYS A 121 -2.90 5.41 -6.88
N PHE A 122 -2.57 6.44 -7.67
CA PHE A 122 -1.35 6.47 -8.48
C PHE A 122 -0.06 6.49 -7.64
N GLU A 123 -0.09 7.07 -6.42
CA GLU A 123 1.08 7.16 -5.55
C GLU A 123 1.09 6.13 -4.41
N TYR A 124 0.05 5.29 -4.30
CA TYR A 124 -0.01 4.18 -3.35
C TYR A 124 0.36 2.86 -4.02
N TRP A 125 0.87 1.91 -3.21
CA TRP A 125 1.47 0.69 -3.74
C TRP A 125 0.44 -0.34 -4.17
N SER A 126 -0.38 -0.85 -3.25
CA SER A 126 -1.18 -2.04 -3.50
C SER A 126 -2.52 -2.04 -2.75
N GLU A 127 -3.43 -2.93 -3.16
CA GLU A 127 -4.56 -3.37 -2.34
C GLU A 127 -4.15 -4.38 -1.26
N ASP A 128 -2.93 -4.93 -1.39
CA ASP A 128 -2.36 -5.91 -0.47
C ASP A 128 -1.33 -5.27 0.46
N PRO A 129 -1.54 -5.34 1.80
CA PRO A 129 -0.63 -4.72 2.76
C PRO A 129 0.74 -5.41 2.86
N TYR A 130 0.84 -6.72 2.54
CA TYR A 130 2.10 -7.44 2.52
C TYR A 130 2.99 -6.93 1.38
N LEU A 131 2.45 -6.89 0.17
CA LEU A 131 3.17 -6.37 -0.99
C LEU A 131 3.58 -4.91 -0.78
N ALA A 132 2.63 -4.05 -0.35
CA ALA A 132 2.90 -2.63 -0.13
C ALA A 132 4.05 -2.39 0.87
N GLY A 133 4.06 -3.12 1.99
CA GLY A 133 5.10 -2.99 3.00
C GLY A 133 6.46 -3.46 2.53
N HIS A 134 6.53 -4.66 1.93
CA HIS A 134 7.79 -5.29 1.52
C HIS A 134 8.48 -4.56 0.36
N GLU A 135 7.71 -3.94 -0.53
CA GLU A 135 8.29 -3.13 -1.60
C GLU A 135 8.72 -1.74 -1.13
N ALA A 136 7.87 -1.05 -0.36
CA ALA A 136 8.17 0.30 0.09
C ALA A 136 9.34 0.39 1.07
N VAL A 137 9.71 -0.71 1.76
CA VAL A 137 10.97 -0.83 2.51
C VAL A 137 12.16 -0.46 1.62
N GLY A 138 12.15 -0.85 0.34
CA GLY A 138 13.20 -0.51 -0.62
C GLY A 138 13.44 0.99 -0.73
N ILE A 139 12.39 1.79 -0.93
CA ILE A 139 12.51 3.26 -0.99
C ILE A 139 13.10 3.82 0.31
N VAL A 140 12.54 3.43 1.46
CA VAL A 140 12.97 3.96 2.76
C VAL A 140 14.45 3.61 3.03
N ALA A 141 14.83 2.36 2.83
CA ALA A 141 16.20 1.90 3.03
C ALA A 141 17.18 2.57 2.04
N GLY A 142 16.79 2.66 0.75
CA GLY A 142 17.61 3.29 -0.29
C GLY A 142 17.88 4.77 0.00
N VAL A 143 16.84 5.54 0.30
CA VAL A 143 16.99 6.97 0.64
C VAL A 143 17.83 7.16 1.89
N GLN A 144 17.55 6.43 2.96
CA GLN A 144 18.25 6.59 4.23
C GLN A 144 19.70 6.09 4.18
N SER A 145 20.06 5.17 3.26
CA SER A 145 21.43 4.70 3.06
C SER A 145 22.41 5.82 2.68
N LYS A 146 21.90 6.89 2.05
CA LYS A 146 22.70 8.05 1.65
C LYS A 146 22.66 9.20 2.67
N GLY A 147 21.98 9.04 3.81
CA GLY A 147 21.92 10.05 4.86
C GLY A 147 20.84 11.11 4.67
N VAL A 148 19.82 10.84 3.85
CA VAL A 148 18.61 11.63 3.68
C VAL A 148 17.45 10.92 4.38
N GLY A 149 16.57 11.65 5.06
CA GLY A 149 15.40 11.08 5.71
C GLY A 149 14.23 10.84 4.76
N THR A 150 13.35 9.91 5.11
CA THR A 150 12.05 9.70 4.47
C THR A 150 10.94 10.10 5.42
N SER A 151 9.78 10.48 4.89
CA SER A 151 8.55 10.64 5.67
C SER A 151 7.50 9.66 5.15
N LEU A 152 7.40 8.52 5.82
CA LEU A 152 6.42 7.49 5.50
C LEU A 152 5.00 8.02 5.73
N LYS A 153 4.11 7.95 4.71
CA LYS A 153 2.80 8.63 4.74
C LYS A 153 1.68 7.80 4.13
N HIS A 154 0.44 8.11 4.41
CA HIS A 154 -0.12 9.00 5.44
C HIS A 154 -0.69 8.15 6.58
N PHE A 155 -0.17 8.25 7.77
CA PHE A 155 -0.49 7.38 8.90
C PHE A 155 -1.70 7.90 9.68
N ALA A 156 -2.93 7.28 9.54
CA ALA A 156 -3.22 6.12 8.71
C ALA A 156 -4.60 6.24 8.05
N ALA A 157 -4.89 5.28 7.16
CA ALA A 157 -6.21 5.11 6.53
C ALA A 157 -6.71 6.33 5.71
N ASN A 158 -5.80 7.08 5.08
CA ASN A 158 -6.13 8.12 4.10
C ASN A 158 -6.33 7.47 2.72
N SER A 159 -7.48 6.82 2.51
CA SER A 159 -7.75 6.01 1.32
C SER A 159 -8.72 6.67 0.32
N GLN A 160 -9.04 7.96 0.49
CA GLN A 160 -9.89 8.77 -0.38
C GLN A 160 -9.52 10.24 -0.29
N GLU A 161 -9.90 11.02 -1.32
CA GLU A 161 -9.71 12.46 -1.37
C GLU A 161 -10.94 13.25 -0.92
N THR A 162 -12.13 12.70 -1.15
CA THR A 162 -13.39 13.31 -0.75
C THR A 162 -13.43 13.54 0.76
N ASP A 163 -13.58 14.80 1.16
CA ASP A 163 -13.61 15.25 2.56
C ASP A 163 -12.36 14.87 3.40
N ARG A 164 -11.22 14.56 2.78
CA ARG A 164 -10.01 14.01 3.44
C ARG A 164 -9.54 14.78 4.67
N LEU A 165 -9.77 16.10 4.71
CA LEU A 165 -9.30 16.98 5.80
C LEU A 165 -10.10 16.83 7.10
N ARG A 166 -11.26 16.15 7.08
CA ARG A 166 -12.18 16.09 8.24
C ARG A 166 -12.98 14.80 8.38
N ILE A 167 -12.99 13.93 7.37
CA ILE A 167 -13.80 12.72 7.38
C ILE A 167 -13.33 11.75 8.47
N SER A 168 -14.28 11.12 9.16
CA SER A 168 -13.99 10.02 10.06
C SER A 168 -14.06 8.69 9.32
N ALA A 169 -12.94 8.02 9.17
CA ALA A 169 -12.87 6.64 8.73
C ALA A 169 -13.19 5.73 9.91
N ASN A 170 -14.37 5.09 9.87
CA ASN A 170 -14.85 4.19 10.91
C ASN A 170 -14.39 2.77 10.60
N ILE A 171 -13.42 2.27 11.35
CA ILE A 171 -12.69 1.04 11.03
C ILE A 171 -12.60 0.15 12.27
N SER A 172 -12.93 -1.15 12.14
CA SER A 172 -12.75 -2.11 13.23
C SER A 172 -11.27 -2.29 13.58
N GLN A 173 -10.97 -2.64 14.83
CA GLN A 173 -9.59 -2.93 15.25
C GLN A 173 -8.95 -4.00 14.40
N ARG A 174 -9.70 -5.04 14.06
CA ARG A 174 -9.22 -6.11 13.21
C ARG A 174 -8.81 -5.61 11.81
N ALA A 175 -9.65 -4.79 11.16
CA ALA A 175 -9.34 -4.24 9.84
C ALA A 175 -8.14 -3.29 9.89
N LEU A 176 -8.02 -2.45 10.92
CA LEU A 176 -6.84 -1.62 11.13
C LEU A 176 -5.56 -2.46 11.19
N ARG A 177 -5.56 -3.54 12.01
CA ARG A 177 -4.40 -4.39 12.27
C ARG A 177 -4.03 -5.32 11.10
N GLU A 178 -5.03 -5.81 10.32
CA GLU A 178 -4.77 -6.76 9.24
C GLU A 178 -4.60 -6.09 7.86
N ILE A 179 -5.15 -4.87 7.65
CA ILE A 179 -5.17 -4.22 6.33
C ILE A 179 -4.46 -2.86 6.32
N TYR A 180 -4.83 -1.93 7.23
CA TYR A 180 -4.39 -0.54 7.09
C TYR A 180 -3.06 -0.22 7.80
N PHE A 181 -2.66 -1.01 8.76
CA PHE A 181 -1.43 -0.84 9.52
C PHE A 181 -0.24 -1.68 9.04
N PRO A 182 -0.40 -2.91 8.48
CA PRO A 182 0.75 -3.80 8.29
C PRO A 182 1.85 -3.25 7.39
N ALA A 183 1.53 -2.46 6.36
CA ALA A 183 2.55 -1.84 5.53
C ALA A 183 3.42 -0.87 6.36
N PHE A 184 2.80 -0.02 7.19
CA PHE A 184 3.51 0.88 8.10
C PHE A 184 4.31 0.10 9.16
N GLU A 185 3.68 -0.89 9.80
CA GLU A 185 4.32 -1.73 10.82
C GLU A 185 5.59 -2.41 10.28
N HIS A 186 5.47 -3.03 9.10
CA HIS A 186 6.60 -3.71 8.45
C HIS A 186 7.74 -2.74 8.16
N ILE A 187 7.46 -1.59 7.53
CA ILE A 187 8.47 -0.59 7.20
C ILE A 187 9.13 -0.02 8.48
N VAL A 188 8.36 0.22 9.54
CA VAL A 188 8.90 0.68 10.82
C VAL A 188 9.86 -0.35 11.39
N LYS A 189 9.49 -1.63 11.38
CA LYS A 189 10.34 -2.69 11.96
C LYS A 189 11.59 -2.97 11.14
N GLU A 190 11.51 -2.94 9.81
CA GLU A 190 12.62 -3.30 8.93
C GLU A 190 13.56 -2.13 8.59
N ALA A 191 13.03 -0.91 8.41
CA ALA A 191 13.80 0.22 7.91
C ALA A 191 13.85 1.43 8.86
N GLN A 192 13.04 1.48 9.92
CA GLN A 192 12.98 2.62 10.86
C GLN A 192 12.98 3.96 10.12
N PRO A 193 11.90 4.35 9.42
CA PRO A 193 11.85 5.63 8.72
C PRO A 193 12.16 6.77 9.71
N TRP A 194 12.96 7.76 9.28
CA TRP A 194 13.35 8.82 10.21
C TRP A 194 12.20 9.74 10.57
N THR A 195 11.21 9.81 9.68
CA THR A 195 9.96 10.51 10.00
C THR A 195 8.74 9.74 9.48
N ILE A 196 7.59 9.95 10.11
CA ILE A 196 6.27 9.51 9.66
C ILE A 196 5.35 10.73 9.61
N MET A 197 4.56 10.83 8.54
CA MET A 197 3.53 11.88 8.41
C MET A 197 2.17 11.30 8.79
N CYS A 198 1.51 11.89 9.81
CA CYS A 198 0.15 11.52 10.15
C CYS A 198 -0.85 12.01 9.08
N ALA A 199 -1.95 11.30 8.93
CA ALA A 199 -2.99 11.61 7.96
C ALA A 199 -3.86 12.80 8.39
N TYR A 200 -4.59 13.36 7.42
CA TYR A 200 -5.58 14.42 7.66
C TYR A 200 -6.82 13.92 8.40
N ASN A 201 -7.30 12.74 8.02
CA ASN A 201 -8.59 12.22 8.44
C ASN A 201 -8.64 11.84 9.93
N CYS A 202 -9.86 11.72 10.44
CA CYS A 202 -10.10 11.05 11.71
C CYS A 202 -10.11 9.52 11.53
N ILE A 203 -9.71 8.81 12.57
CA ILE A 203 -9.95 7.37 12.73
C ILE A 203 -10.90 7.21 13.90
N ASN A 204 -12.08 6.62 13.65
CA ASN A 204 -13.10 6.41 14.67
C ASN A 204 -13.43 7.68 15.49
N GLY A 205 -13.49 8.83 14.80
CA GLY A 205 -13.85 10.12 15.40
C GLY A 205 -12.69 10.94 15.98
N VAL A 206 -11.45 10.42 15.98
CA VAL A 206 -10.27 11.14 16.50
C VAL A 206 -9.34 11.52 15.34
N HIS A 207 -8.95 12.80 15.23
CA HIS A 207 -7.96 13.24 14.24
C HIS A 207 -6.64 12.48 14.41
N ALA A 208 -6.07 11.99 13.33
CA ALA A 208 -4.84 11.20 13.38
C ALA A 208 -3.69 11.91 14.10
N ALA A 209 -3.56 13.23 13.94
CA ALA A 209 -2.54 14.04 14.63
C ALA A 209 -2.75 14.12 16.16
N GLN A 210 -3.97 13.89 16.64
CA GLN A 210 -4.38 14.03 18.05
C GLN A 210 -4.63 12.67 18.72
N ASP A 211 -4.45 11.59 18.00
CA ASP A 211 -4.74 10.25 18.49
C ASP A 211 -3.51 9.65 19.20
N ARG A 212 -3.54 9.72 20.54
CA ARG A 212 -2.49 9.12 21.37
C ARG A 212 -2.36 7.61 21.16
N TRP A 213 -3.49 6.92 21.05
CA TRP A 213 -3.46 5.48 20.79
C TRP A 213 -2.71 5.16 19.49
N LEU A 214 -2.97 5.92 18.43
CA LEU A 214 -2.31 5.76 17.14
C LEU A 214 -0.80 6.11 17.21
N LEU A 215 -0.47 7.34 17.68
CA LEU A 215 0.88 7.91 17.57
C LEU A 215 1.84 7.45 18.67
N THR A 216 1.33 7.06 19.83
CA THR A 216 2.16 6.63 20.95
C THR A 216 2.00 5.14 21.20
N ASP A 217 0.80 4.67 21.57
CA ASP A 217 0.61 3.33 22.07
C ASP A 217 0.89 2.29 20.95
N VAL A 218 0.38 2.48 19.72
CA VAL A 218 0.63 1.59 18.59
C VAL A 218 1.99 1.87 17.95
N LEU A 219 2.22 3.09 17.47
CA LEU A 219 3.39 3.38 16.66
C LEU A 219 4.70 3.25 17.44
N ARG A 220 4.76 3.83 18.66
CA ARG A 220 6.00 3.87 19.45
C ARG A 220 6.14 2.69 20.40
N ASP A 221 5.10 2.40 21.18
CA ASP A 221 5.21 1.43 22.25
C ASP A 221 5.10 -0.02 21.72
N GLU A 222 4.20 -0.30 20.76
CA GLU A 222 4.07 -1.64 20.19
C GLU A 222 5.08 -1.90 19.05
N TRP A 223 5.25 -0.95 18.10
CA TRP A 223 6.11 -1.18 16.94
C TRP A 223 7.56 -0.75 17.15
N GLY A 224 7.83 0.05 18.17
CA GLY A 224 9.17 0.50 18.50
C GLY A 224 9.71 1.62 17.61
N PHE A 225 8.84 2.45 17.03
CA PHE A 225 9.23 3.59 16.20
C PHE A 225 10.05 4.61 16.98
N GLN A 226 11.22 4.98 16.45
CA GLN A 226 12.17 5.87 17.11
C GLN A 226 12.33 7.23 16.43
N GLY A 227 11.71 7.42 15.29
CA GLY A 227 11.76 8.67 14.54
C GLY A 227 10.79 9.74 15.08
N ILE A 228 10.62 10.80 14.29
CA ILE A 228 9.63 11.84 14.58
C ILE A 228 8.32 11.61 13.82
N VAL A 229 7.23 12.05 14.39
CA VAL A 229 5.94 12.16 13.70
C VAL A 229 5.74 13.62 13.32
N MET A 230 5.45 13.89 12.04
CA MET A 230 5.03 15.21 11.56
C MET A 230 3.57 15.19 11.16
N SER A 231 2.92 16.34 11.16
CA SER A 231 1.60 16.49 10.57
C SER A 231 1.68 16.49 9.05
N ASP A 232 0.63 16.05 8.38
CA ASP A 232 0.36 16.51 7.01
C ASP A 232 0.08 18.02 7.03
N TRP A 233 0.15 18.70 5.88
CA TRP A 233 0.11 20.17 5.79
C TRP A 233 -1.22 20.75 6.27
N GLY A 234 -1.24 21.19 7.54
CA GLY A 234 -2.43 21.72 8.21
C GLY A 234 -3.30 20.65 8.91
N ALA A 235 -2.79 19.44 9.11
CA ALA A 235 -3.50 18.37 9.84
C ALA A 235 -3.47 18.53 11.38
N ASP A 236 -2.69 19.44 11.92
CA ASP A 236 -2.67 19.74 13.35
C ASP A 236 -3.75 20.79 13.68
N HIS A 237 -4.80 20.39 14.37
CA HIS A 237 -5.92 21.25 14.75
C HIS A 237 -5.88 21.71 16.21
N ASP A 238 -5.06 21.07 17.05
CA ASP A 238 -4.82 21.43 18.46
C ASP A 238 -3.40 21.05 18.86
N ARG A 239 -2.49 22.03 18.82
CA ARG A 239 -1.06 21.88 19.12
C ARG A 239 -0.79 21.14 20.43
N VAL A 240 -1.57 21.43 21.48
CA VAL A 240 -1.39 20.84 22.81
C VAL A 240 -1.83 19.38 22.82
N ALA A 241 -2.98 19.09 22.22
CA ALA A 241 -3.49 17.71 22.11
C ALA A 241 -2.57 16.86 21.25
N SER A 242 -2.12 17.36 20.08
CA SER A 242 -1.24 16.66 19.15
C SER A 242 0.13 16.37 19.76
N LEU A 243 0.75 17.34 20.44
CA LEU A 243 2.03 17.11 21.13
C LEU A 243 1.89 16.05 22.22
N ASN A 244 0.80 16.08 23.00
CA ASN A 244 0.52 15.06 24.02
C ASN A 244 0.20 13.68 23.42
N ALA A 245 -0.34 13.65 22.21
CA ALA A 245 -0.55 12.40 21.46
C ALA A 245 0.75 11.78 20.94
N GLY A 246 1.81 12.58 20.73
CA GLY A 246 3.08 12.09 20.23
C GLY A 246 3.55 12.73 18.92
N LEU A 247 2.86 13.79 18.44
CA LEU A 247 3.29 14.58 17.30
C LEU A 247 4.51 15.42 17.67
N ASN A 248 5.61 15.30 16.90
CA ASN A 248 6.83 16.07 17.11
C ASN A 248 6.82 17.42 16.39
N LEU A 249 6.24 17.45 15.19
CA LEU A 249 6.40 18.56 14.25
C LEU A 249 5.08 18.92 13.57
N GLU A 250 4.62 20.13 13.80
CA GLU A 250 3.55 20.74 13.01
C GLU A 250 4.08 21.29 11.68
N MET A 251 3.42 20.99 10.57
CA MET A 251 3.72 21.56 9.24
C MET A 251 2.43 22.02 8.53
N PRO A 252 2.44 23.15 7.83
CA PRO A 252 3.36 24.28 8.04
C PRO A 252 3.14 24.93 9.40
N PRO A 253 3.98 25.90 9.81
CA PRO A 253 3.82 26.55 11.12
C PRO A 253 2.49 27.30 11.22
N SER A 254 1.78 27.12 12.36
CA SER A 254 0.63 27.94 12.71
C SER A 254 1.01 29.27 13.40
N TYR A 255 2.29 29.42 13.74
CA TYR A 255 2.81 30.56 14.51
C TYR A 255 2.19 30.68 15.92
N THR A 256 1.85 29.53 16.52
CA THR A 256 1.20 29.46 17.85
C THR A 256 2.06 28.73 18.89
N ASP A 257 3.37 28.82 18.78
CA ASP A 257 4.33 28.18 19.71
C ASP A 257 4.11 28.64 21.19
N ASP A 258 3.57 29.83 21.38
CA ASP A 258 3.18 30.35 22.70
C ASP A 258 2.14 29.45 23.38
N GLN A 259 1.27 28.77 22.66
CA GLN A 259 0.32 27.79 23.21
C GLN A 259 1.05 26.64 23.90
N ILE A 260 2.13 26.14 23.30
CA ILE A 260 2.98 25.08 23.86
C ILE A 260 3.69 25.59 25.12
N VAL A 261 4.25 26.81 25.04
CA VAL A 261 4.91 27.47 26.20
C VAL A 261 3.93 27.64 27.38
N TYR A 262 2.73 28.15 27.13
CA TYR A 262 1.70 28.31 28.18
C TYR A 262 1.25 26.97 28.73
N ALA A 263 1.02 25.95 27.86
CA ALA A 263 0.59 24.61 28.27
C ALA A 263 1.65 23.89 29.12
N ALA A 264 2.93 24.11 28.83
CA ALA A 264 4.00 23.59 29.66
C ALA A 264 4.11 24.29 31.01
N ARG A 265 3.88 25.60 31.06
CA ARG A 265 3.90 26.37 32.31
C ARG A 265 2.71 26.07 33.22
N ASP A 266 1.54 25.81 32.66
CA ASP A 266 0.33 25.49 33.43
C ASP A 266 0.12 24.00 33.70
N GLY A 267 1.04 23.14 33.20
CA GLY A 267 1.08 21.68 33.44
C GLY A 267 0.21 20.83 32.51
N ARG A 268 -0.41 21.41 31.47
CA ARG A 268 -1.13 20.63 30.42
C ARG A 268 -0.19 19.84 29.55
N ILE A 269 1.07 20.27 29.40
CA ILE A 269 2.15 19.49 28.81
C ILE A 269 3.18 19.20 29.89
N GLN A 270 3.54 17.93 30.05
CA GLN A 270 4.61 17.58 30.98
C GLN A 270 5.98 17.95 30.37
N PRO A 271 6.91 18.54 31.16
CA PRO A 271 8.23 18.91 30.64
C PRO A 271 8.97 17.79 29.92
N ALA A 272 8.93 16.58 30.45
CA ALA A 272 9.55 15.39 29.81
C ALA A 272 8.94 15.05 28.45
N GLN A 273 7.66 15.37 28.22
CA GLN A 273 7.01 15.16 26.92
C GLN A 273 7.54 16.16 25.90
N LEU A 274 7.60 17.45 26.24
CA LEU A 274 8.16 18.48 25.37
C LEU A 274 9.65 18.19 25.07
N ASP A 275 10.41 17.82 26.11
CA ASP A 275 11.82 17.48 25.96
C ASP A 275 12.03 16.31 24.97
N ARG A 276 11.20 15.28 25.05
CA ARG A 276 11.24 14.13 24.12
C ARG A 276 10.91 14.58 22.69
N MET A 277 9.89 15.41 22.49
CA MET A 277 9.51 15.90 21.16
C MET A 277 10.61 16.76 20.54
N ALA A 278 11.16 17.69 21.28
CA ALA A 278 12.25 18.59 20.85
C ALA A 278 13.58 17.82 20.62
N GLN A 279 13.91 16.83 21.47
CA GLN A 279 15.10 16.00 21.28
C GLN A 279 15.01 15.20 19.97
N GLY A 280 13.84 14.65 19.63
CA GLY A 280 13.63 13.97 18.36
C GLY A 280 13.96 14.85 17.15
N MET A 281 13.65 16.14 17.21
CA MET A 281 13.99 17.12 16.15
C MET A 281 15.51 17.34 16.07
N ILE A 282 16.20 17.44 17.19
CA ILE A 282 17.67 17.54 17.23
C ILE A 282 18.31 16.27 16.64
N ASP A 283 17.78 15.11 16.98
CA ASP A 283 18.27 13.81 16.48
C ASP A 283 18.07 13.69 14.97
N LEU A 284 16.94 14.13 14.42
CA LEU A 284 16.69 14.16 12.98
C LEU A 284 17.71 15.05 12.24
N VAL A 285 17.92 16.28 12.73
CA VAL A 285 18.90 17.22 12.18
C VAL A 285 20.33 16.63 12.27
N SER A 286 20.63 15.90 13.34
CA SER A 286 21.93 15.23 13.53
C SER A 286 22.15 14.10 12.53
N LYS A 287 21.12 13.28 12.27
CA LYS A 287 21.20 12.19 11.29
C LYS A 287 21.44 12.69 9.87
N THR A 288 20.81 13.80 9.48
CA THR A 288 20.88 14.36 8.12
C THR A 288 22.14 15.22 7.90
N ARG A 289 22.87 15.61 8.96
CA ARG A 289 23.98 16.55 8.92
C ARG A 289 25.06 16.18 7.90
N ALA A 290 25.47 14.93 7.85
CA ALA A 290 26.56 14.50 6.96
C ALA A 290 26.18 14.77 5.49
N ALA A 291 25.00 14.35 5.07
CA ALA A 291 24.48 14.56 3.72
C ALA A 291 24.31 16.06 3.40
N MET A 292 23.75 16.83 4.33
CA MET A 292 23.54 18.27 4.15
C MET A 292 24.83 19.08 4.12
N SER A 293 25.94 18.56 4.64
CA SER A 293 27.25 19.19 4.63
C SER A 293 28.08 18.94 3.37
N VAL A 294 27.63 18.07 2.46
CA VAL A 294 28.34 17.78 1.21
C VAL A 294 28.25 19.00 0.28
N GLU A 295 29.38 19.60 -0.05
CA GLU A 295 29.44 20.77 -0.93
C GLU A 295 29.61 20.35 -2.40
N ASN A 296 28.98 21.11 -3.32
CA ASN A 296 29.15 20.96 -4.77
C ASN A 296 28.85 19.54 -5.31
N TYR A 297 28.02 18.78 -4.63
CA TYR A 297 27.56 17.48 -5.13
C TYR A 297 26.78 17.65 -6.43
N ARG A 298 26.98 16.71 -7.35
CA ARG A 298 26.20 16.61 -8.59
C ARG A 298 25.88 15.15 -8.84
N PHE A 299 24.60 14.81 -8.96
CA PHE A 299 24.18 13.48 -9.36
C PHE A 299 24.41 13.27 -10.86
N ASP A 300 24.51 12.02 -11.26
CA ASP A 300 24.67 11.61 -12.65
C ASP A 300 23.29 11.43 -13.29
N ILE A 301 22.87 12.39 -14.12
CA ILE A 301 21.56 12.42 -14.78
C ILE A 301 21.35 11.18 -15.65
N GLU A 302 22.39 10.73 -16.39
CA GLU A 302 22.25 9.57 -17.28
C GLU A 302 22.16 8.26 -16.48
N ALA A 303 22.89 8.13 -15.36
CA ALA A 303 22.77 6.98 -14.48
C ALA A 303 21.38 6.90 -13.83
N HIS A 304 20.82 8.05 -13.40
CA HIS A 304 19.47 8.08 -12.84
C HIS A 304 18.40 7.80 -13.90
N ASP A 305 18.60 8.28 -15.14
CA ASP A 305 17.72 7.98 -16.28
C ASP A 305 17.71 6.47 -16.60
N GLU A 306 18.85 5.79 -16.48
CA GLU A 306 18.93 4.31 -16.64
C GLU A 306 18.15 3.58 -15.55
N VAL A 307 18.23 4.03 -14.29
CA VAL A 307 17.42 3.48 -13.20
C VAL A 307 15.93 3.72 -13.46
N ALA A 308 15.56 4.92 -13.92
CA ALA A 308 14.18 5.23 -14.28
C ALA A 308 13.69 4.37 -15.46
N HIS A 309 14.54 4.14 -16.46
CA HIS A 309 14.25 3.24 -17.57
C HIS A 309 14.03 1.80 -17.12
N GLN A 310 14.92 1.24 -16.30
CA GLN A 310 14.77 -0.11 -15.77
C GLN A 310 13.49 -0.24 -14.94
N ALA A 311 13.19 0.76 -14.09
CA ALA A 311 11.97 0.80 -13.31
C ALA A 311 10.72 0.82 -14.20
N ALA A 312 10.74 1.61 -15.28
CA ALA A 312 9.65 1.66 -16.24
C ALA A 312 9.46 0.32 -16.99
N VAL A 313 10.54 -0.33 -17.41
CA VAL A 313 10.49 -1.64 -18.09
C VAL A 313 9.84 -2.69 -17.18
N GLU A 314 10.26 -2.76 -15.91
CA GLU A 314 9.77 -3.79 -14.98
C GLU A 314 8.36 -3.52 -14.43
N SER A 315 7.87 -2.29 -14.57
CA SER A 315 6.52 -1.89 -14.14
C SER A 315 5.41 -2.33 -15.08
N MET A 316 5.70 -2.59 -16.35
CA MET A 316 4.69 -2.87 -17.37
C MET A 316 4.09 -4.27 -17.22
N VAL A 317 2.76 -4.35 -17.26
CA VAL A 317 2.00 -5.60 -17.13
C VAL A 317 1.33 -5.95 -18.44
N LEU A 318 1.72 -7.07 -19.05
CA LEU A 318 1.05 -7.58 -20.24
C LEU A 318 -0.25 -8.29 -19.83
N LEU A 319 -1.40 -7.69 -20.17
CA LEU A 319 -2.71 -8.23 -19.81
C LEU A 319 -3.25 -9.20 -20.87
N LYS A 320 -2.94 -8.95 -22.14
CA LYS A 320 -3.46 -9.75 -23.27
C LYS A 320 -2.45 -9.80 -24.39
N ASN A 321 -2.31 -10.99 -25.04
CA ASN A 321 -1.42 -11.18 -26.21
C ASN A 321 -1.95 -12.27 -27.14
N ASP A 322 -3.10 -12.03 -27.77
CA ASP A 322 -3.71 -12.99 -28.70
C ASP A 322 -2.85 -13.13 -29.96
N ASP A 323 -2.77 -14.34 -30.48
CA ASP A 323 -2.00 -14.71 -31.69
C ASP A 323 -0.51 -14.29 -31.59
N ALA A 324 0.03 -14.07 -30.40
CA ALA A 324 1.38 -13.54 -30.18
C ALA A 324 1.64 -12.26 -31.00
N ILE A 325 0.68 -11.30 -30.96
CA ILE A 325 0.80 -10.01 -31.66
C ILE A 325 1.98 -9.18 -31.15
N LEU A 326 2.35 -9.37 -29.90
CA LEU A 326 3.57 -8.85 -29.29
C LEU A 326 4.57 -9.98 -29.06
N PRO A 327 5.88 -9.70 -29.21
CA PRO A 327 6.47 -8.44 -29.65
C PRO A 327 6.22 -8.12 -31.13
N VAL A 328 6.18 -6.82 -31.45
CA VAL A 328 6.02 -6.35 -32.83
C VAL A 328 7.21 -6.76 -33.67
N ALA A 329 6.96 -7.36 -34.84
CA ALA A 329 8.02 -7.78 -35.77
C ALA A 329 8.81 -6.53 -36.28
N GLY A 330 10.14 -6.67 -36.41
CA GLY A 330 11.01 -5.53 -36.74
C GLY A 330 10.81 -4.93 -38.13
N ASP A 331 10.15 -5.64 -39.05
CA ASP A 331 9.80 -5.20 -40.40
C ASP A 331 8.33 -4.83 -40.58
N ALA A 332 7.55 -4.84 -39.47
CA ALA A 332 6.13 -4.52 -39.49
C ALA A 332 5.89 -3.04 -39.81
N LYS A 333 4.87 -2.75 -40.61
CA LYS A 333 4.34 -1.38 -40.79
C LYS A 333 3.50 -1.02 -39.57
N VAL A 334 3.97 -0.05 -38.80
CA VAL A 334 3.34 0.35 -37.55
C VAL A 334 2.54 1.62 -37.74
N ALA A 335 1.29 1.65 -37.26
CA ALA A 335 0.56 2.87 -36.98
C ALA A 335 0.56 3.10 -35.48
N VAL A 336 0.80 4.35 -35.06
CA VAL A 336 0.73 4.80 -33.68
C VAL A 336 -0.43 5.78 -33.55
N ILE A 337 -1.41 5.45 -32.71
CA ILE A 337 -2.61 6.24 -32.52
C ILE A 337 -2.75 6.58 -31.04
N GLY A 338 -3.10 7.84 -30.76
CA GLY A 338 -3.31 8.34 -29.40
C GLY A 338 -2.31 9.40 -28.99
N GLU A 339 -2.81 10.52 -28.49
CA GLU A 339 -2.00 11.67 -28.09
C GLU A 339 -0.96 11.34 -27.03
N PHE A 340 -1.22 10.35 -26.15
CA PHE A 340 -0.27 9.90 -25.12
C PHE A 340 1.05 9.36 -25.68
N ALA A 341 1.09 8.93 -26.94
CA ALA A 341 2.34 8.51 -27.60
C ALA A 341 3.30 9.67 -27.86
N ARG A 342 2.77 10.90 -28.05
CA ARG A 342 3.51 12.13 -28.28
C ARG A 342 3.67 12.97 -27.02
N THR A 343 2.59 13.06 -26.25
CA THR A 343 2.52 13.81 -24.99
C THR A 343 2.24 12.81 -23.85
N PRO A 344 3.28 12.13 -23.34
CA PRO A 344 3.08 11.05 -22.37
C PRO A 344 2.52 11.57 -21.05
N ARG A 345 1.56 10.85 -20.49
CA ARG A 345 1.20 10.99 -19.09
C ARG A 345 2.14 10.13 -18.25
N TYR A 346 3.17 10.77 -17.69
CA TYR A 346 4.29 10.09 -17.04
C TYR A 346 4.20 10.04 -15.50
N GLN A 347 3.31 10.85 -14.91
CA GLN A 347 3.11 10.96 -13.45
C GLN A 347 1.68 11.36 -13.11
N GLY A 348 1.33 11.34 -11.81
CA GLY A 348 0.07 11.87 -11.30
C GLY A 348 0.13 13.38 -11.02
N GLY A 349 -1.03 13.97 -10.77
CA GLY A 349 -1.17 15.38 -10.43
C GLY A 349 -1.11 15.66 -8.93
N GLY A 350 -0.88 16.93 -8.56
CA GLY A 350 -0.88 17.38 -7.17
C GLY A 350 0.51 17.62 -6.59
N SER A 351 0.66 17.42 -5.28
CA SER A 351 1.90 17.69 -4.53
C SER A 351 3.10 16.86 -5.00
N SER A 352 2.88 15.75 -5.66
CA SER A 352 3.93 14.86 -6.18
C SER A 352 4.47 15.26 -7.56
N HIS A 353 3.97 16.33 -8.19
CA HIS A 353 4.28 16.68 -9.58
C HIS A 353 5.73 17.17 -9.75
N ILE A 354 6.55 16.42 -10.48
CA ILE A 354 7.98 16.64 -10.71
C ILE A 354 8.22 17.28 -12.08
N THR A 355 9.17 18.22 -12.17
CA THR A 355 9.72 18.69 -13.45
C THR A 355 10.86 17.75 -13.84
N PRO A 356 10.72 16.92 -14.89
CA PRO A 356 11.72 15.90 -15.21
C PRO A 356 13.00 16.53 -15.77
N THR A 357 14.16 15.91 -15.46
CA THR A 357 15.45 16.28 -16.03
C THR A 357 15.52 16.01 -17.53
N LYS A 358 14.77 15.00 -17.97
CA LYS A 358 14.73 14.53 -19.35
C LYS A 358 13.33 13.97 -19.61
N MET A 359 12.83 14.12 -20.81
CA MET A 359 11.54 13.52 -21.19
C MET A 359 11.66 13.01 -22.62
N THR A 360 11.49 11.71 -22.78
CA THR A 360 11.51 11.06 -24.10
C THR A 360 10.14 10.43 -24.35
N SER A 361 9.41 10.93 -25.35
CA SER A 361 8.13 10.35 -25.77
C SER A 361 8.33 9.02 -26.50
N PHE A 362 7.25 8.26 -26.67
CA PHE A 362 7.31 7.03 -27.47
C PHE A 362 7.66 7.31 -28.94
N LEU A 363 7.17 8.42 -29.52
CA LEU A 363 7.51 8.80 -30.90
C LEU A 363 8.98 9.18 -31.04
N ASP A 364 9.57 9.86 -30.04
CA ASP A 364 11.00 10.16 -30.03
C ASP A 364 11.82 8.86 -30.00
N ALA A 365 11.43 7.89 -29.13
CA ALA A 365 12.09 6.62 -29.02
C ALA A 365 12.01 5.78 -30.31
N LEU A 366 10.89 5.83 -31.03
CA LEU A 366 10.78 5.20 -32.37
C LEU A 366 11.72 5.86 -33.39
N THR A 367 11.78 7.19 -33.38
CA THR A 367 12.67 7.97 -34.26
C THR A 367 14.14 7.60 -34.03
N GLU A 368 14.55 7.53 -32.76
CA GLU A 368 15.93 7.13 -32.39
C GLU A 368 16.27 5.72 -32.82
N ARG A 369 15.28 4.82 -32.85
CA ARG A 369 15.41 3.44 -33.33
C ARG A 369 15.34 3.29 -34.85
N GLY A 370 15.02 4.35 -35.57
CA GLY A 370 14.82 4.32 -37.03
C GLY A 370 13.55 3.55 -37.45
N VAL A 371 12.56 3.44 -36.57
CA VAL A 371 11.25 2.85 -36.87
C VAL A 371 10.36 3.91 -37.49
N ASP A 372 9.97 3.69 -38.76
CA ASP A 372 9.03 4.56 -39.49
C ASP A 372 7.60 4.16 -39.09
N ALA A 373 6.94 5.00 -38.31
CA ALA A 373 5.57 4.79 -37.84
C ALA A 373 4.65 5.94 -38.26
N LYS A 374 3.48 5.60 -38.78
CA LYS A 374 2.46 6.59 -39.09
C LYS A 374 1.73 7.00 -37.82
N PHE A 375 1.88 8.26 -37.41
CA PHE A 375 1.24 8.79 -36.20
C PHE A 375 -0.06 9.51 -36.52
N ALA A 376 -1.08 9.35 -35.63
CA ALA A 376 -2.27 10.19 -35.56
C ALA A 376 -2.68 10.40 -34.10
N PRO A 377 -3.01 11.63 -33.65
CA PRO A 377 -3.35 11.90 -32.25
C PRO A 377 -4.68 11.26 -31.83
N GLY A 378 -5.67 11.21 -32.72
CA GLY A 378 -6.96 10.57 -32.51
C GLY A 378 -7.89 11.28 -31.54
N PHE A 379 -7.39 11.91 -30.49
CA PHE A 379 -8.12 12.67 -29.49
C PHE A 379 -7.23 13.72 -28.80
N THR A 380 -7.87 14.66 -28.09
CA THR A 380 -7.24 15.65 -27.22
C THR A 380 -7.16 15.14 -25.76
N LEU A 381 -6.18 15.64 -24.97
CA LEU A 381 -5.98 15.23 -23.58
C LEU A 381 -6.93 15.85 -22.55
N ASP A 382 -7.88 16.66 -23.02
CA ASP A 382 -8.96 17.19 -22.21
C ASP A 382 -10.13 16.18 -22.07
N LEU A 383 -11.16 16.54 -21.30
CA LEU A 383 -12.40 15.76 -21.16
C LEU A 383 -13.50 16.20 -22.14
N GLU A 384 -13.20 17.09 -23.08
CA GLU A 384 -14.13 17.56 -24.12
C GLU A 384 -14.57 16.43 -25.07
N PRO A 385 -15.68 16.58 -25.76
CA PRO A 385 -16.16 15.60 -26.74
C PRO A 385 -15.14 15.26 -27.84
N ALA A 386 -15.37 14.12 -28.51
CA ALA A 386 -14.54 13.67 -29.63
C ALA A 386 -14.47 14.73 -30.78
N ASP A 387 -13.28 14.89 -31.37
CA ASP A 387 -13.08 15.64 -32.60
C ASP A 387 -13.18 14.68 -33.79
N PRO A 388 -14.23 14.80 -34.66
CA PRO A 388 -14.39 13.91 -35.80
C PRO A 388 -13.23 13.98 -36.82
N ALA A 389 -12.48 15.08 -36.88
CA ALA A 389 -11.35 15.20 -37.78
C ALA A 389 -10.15 14.37 -37.30
N LEU A 390 -9.87 14.39 -35.98
CA LEU A 390 -8.84 13.59 -35.38
C LEU A 390 -9.18 12.09 -35.45
N GLU A 391 -10.46 11.73 -35.24
CA GLU A 391 -10.91 10.36 -35.40
C GLU A 391 -10.71 9.84 -36.83
N ALA A 392 -11.14 10.62 -37.83
CA ALA A 392 -10.97 10.26 -39.24
C ALA A 392 -9.49 10.09 -39.64
N GLU A 393 -8.60 10.96 -39.16
CA GLU A 393 -7.16 10.86 -39.36
C GLU A 393 -6.59 9.56 -38.75
N ALA A 394 -7.02 9.20 -37.55
CA ALA A 394 -6.57 7.98 -36.87
C ALA A 394 -7.04 6.71 -37.58
N VAL A 395 -8.30 6.67 -38.02
CA VAL A 395 -8.85 5.57 -38.81
C VAL A 395 -8.09 5.41 -40.15
N GLU A 396 -7.75 6.52 -40.82
CA GLU A 396 -6.95 6.47 -42.06
C GLU A 396 -5.50 6.03 -41.79
N ALA A 397 -4.93 6.38 -40.62
CA ALA A 397 -3.60 5.93 -40.25
C ALA A 397 -3.55 4.41 -40.02
N ALA A 398 -4.61 3.81 -39.49
CA ALA A 398 -4.71 2.38 -39.23
C ALA A 398 -4.78 1.53 -40.51
N LYS A 399 -5.23 2.10 -41.62
CA LYS A 399 -5.37 1.36 -42.90
C LYS A 399 -4.01 0.94 -43.44
N GLY A 400 -3.87 -0.34 -43.70
CA GLY A 400 -2.67 -0.92 -44.30
C GLY A 400 -1.46 -1.02 -43.35
N ALA A 401 -1.63 -0.73 -42.07
CA ALA A 401 -0.66 -1.08 -41.04
C ALA A 401 -0.72 -2.57 -40.72
N ASP A 402 0.43 -3.19 -40.46
CA ASP A 402 0.49 -4.58 -40.01
C ASP A 402 0.08 -4.69 -38.54
N VAL A 403 0.41 -3.64 -37.72
CA VAL A 403 0.05 -3.51 -36.32
C VAL A 403 -0.31 -2.05 -36.01
N VAL A 404 -1.36 -1.86 -35.23
CA VAL A 404 -1.75 -0.54 -34.67
C VAL A 404 -1.43 -0.54 -33.19
N LEU A 405 -0.53 0.35 -32.76
CA LEU A 405 -0.26 0.64 -31.35
C LEU A 405 -1.13 1.81 -30.92
N MET A 406 -2.10 1.55 -30.03
CA MET A 406 -3.10 2.53 -29.63
C MET A 406 -2.92 2.93 -28.17
N PHE A 407 -2.52 4.17 -27.95
CA PHE A 407 -2.23 4.74 -26.62
C PHE A 407 -3.49 5.37 -26.04
N LEU A 408 -4.05 4.74 -25.03
CA LEU A 408 -5.27 5.14 -24.32
C LEU A 408 -4.97 5.35 -22.83
N GLY A 409 -5.90 5.95 -22.09
CA GLY A 409 -5.75 6.08 -20.65
C GLY A 409 -6.47 7.29 -20.06
N LEU A 410 -6.08 7.66 -18.86
CA LEU A 410 -6.69 8.76 -18.11
C LEU A 410 -5.86 10.04 -18.28
N PRO A 411 -6.46 11.16 -18.72
CA PRO A 411 -5.80 12.46 -18.63
C PRO A 411 -5.69 12.92 -17.16
N GLU A 412 -4.81 13.86 -16.88
CA GLU A 412 -4.61 14.37 -15.51
C GLU A 412 -5.89 14.93 -14.88
N ALA A 413 -6.76 15.54 -15.68
CA ALA A 413 -8.05 16.04 -15.23
C ALA A 413 -9.03 14.95 -14.76
N ALA A 414 -8.77 13.68 -15.08
CA ALA A 414 -9.58 12.54 -14.63
C ALA A 414 -9.05 11.85 -13.39
N GLU A 415 -7.80 12.11 -12.98
CA GLU A 415 -7.15 11.42 -11.87
C GLU A 415 -6.02 12.29 -11.29
N SER A 416 -6.16 12.73 -10.05
CA SER A 416 -5.18 13.58 -9.35
C SER A 416 -5.38 13.55 -7.84
N GLU A 417 -4.40 14.01 -7.08
CA GLU A 417 -4.62 14.46 -5.72
C GLU A 417 -5.68 15.60 -5.70
N GLY A 418 -6.52 15.62 -4.66
CA GLY A 418 -7.54 16.64 -4.42
C GLY A 418 -8.96 16.24 -4.81
N PHE A 419 -9.14 15.18 -5.59
CA PHE A 419 -10.46 14.63 -5.92
C PHE A 419 -10.40 13.12 -6.20
N ASP A 420 -11.50 12.44 -5.96
CA ASP A 420 -11.70 11.04 -6.32
C ASP A 420 -12.30 10.93 -7.72
N ARG A 421 -12.05 9.80 -8.40
CA ARG A 421 -12.62 9.49 -9.71
C ARG A 421 -14.12 9.20 -9.60
N GLU A 422 -14.87 9.51 -10.67
CA GLU A 422 -16.31 9.23 -10.76
C GLU A 422 -16.61 7.86 -11.39
N THR A 423 -15.68 7.31 -12.19
CA THR A 423 -15.83 6.05 -12.93
C THR A 423 -14.50 5.33 -13.08
N LEU A 424 -14.52 4.02 -13.28
CA LEU A 424 -13.35 3.22 -13.67
C LEU A 424 -13.10 3.24 -15.19
N ASP A 425 -14.01 3.81 -15.98
CA ASP A 425 -13.88 3.80 -17.44
C ASP A 425 -12.83 4.80 -17.91
N ILE A 426 -12.14 4.48 -19.00
CA ILE A 426 -11.42 5.47 -19.78
C ILE A 426 -12.42 6.38 -20.52
N PRO A 427 -12.03 7.60 -20.93
CA PRO A 427 -12.94 8.51 -21.62
C PRO A 427 -13.66 7.90 -22.81
N ALA A 428 -14.99 8.06 -22.89
CA ALA A 428 -15.83 7.44 -23.92
C ALA A 428 -15.36 7.73 -25.36
N LYS A 429 -14.76 8.91 -25.61
CA LYS A 429 -14.18 9.25 -26.92
C LYS A 429 -13.04 8.33 -27.32
N GLN A 430 -12.27 7.83 -26.37
CA GLN A 430 -11.17 6.89 -26.63
C GLN A 430 -11.73 5.49 -26.94
N ILE A 431 -12.79 5.07 -26.29
CA ILE A 431 -13.46 3.77 -26.57
C ILE A 431 -14.08 3.80 -27.97
N ALA A 432 -14.78 4.88 -28.33
CA ALA A 432 -15.35 5.03 -29.67
C ALA A 432 -14.29 5.02 -30.77
N LEU A 433 -13.16 5.70 -30.53
CA LEU A 433 -12.00 5.68 -31.44
C LEU A 433 -11.42 4.27 -31.59
N LEU A 434 -11.26 3.52 -30.48
CA LEU A 434 -10.81 2.12 -30.53
C LEU A 434 -11.74 1.26 -31.37
N GLU A 435 -13.05 1.41 -31.22
CA GLU A 435 -14.03 0.67 -32.01
C GLU A 435 -13.93 1.01 -33.51
N ALA A 436 -13.79 2.27 -33.85
CA ALA A 436 -13.64 2.74 -35.23
C ALA A 436 -12.33 2.21 -35.87
N VAL A 437 -11.20 2.29 -35.15
CA VAL A 437 -9.92 1.78 -35.59
C VAL A 437 -9.97 0.25 -35.76
N ALA A 438 -10.53 -0.48 -34.79
CA ALA A 438 -10.65 -1.94 -34.85
C ALA A 438 -11.63 -2.44 -35.94
N ALA A 439 -12.52 -1.61 -36.42
CA ALA A 439 -13.34 -1.93 -37.59
C ALA A 439 -12.50 -2.01 -38.88
N GLU A 440 -11.48 -1.15 -39.03
CA GLU A 440 -10.59 -1.10 -40.19
C GLU A 440 -9.39 -2.06 -40.07
N ASN A 441 -8.82 -2.21 -38.86
CA ASN A 441 -7.65 -3.06 -38.61
C ASN A 441 -7.86 -3.91 -37.35
N LYS A 442 -7.75 -5.23 -37.49
CA LYS A 442 -7.93 -6.16 -36.35
C LYS A 442 -6.69 -6.38 -35.50
N ASN A 443 -5.54 -5.92 -35.97
CA ASN A 443 -4.27 -6.09 -35.27
C ASN A 443 -3.98 -4.86 -34.38
N VAL A 444 -4.84 -4.64 -33.40
CA VAL A 444 -4.73 -3.52 -32.46
C VAL A 444 -4.08 -4.00 -31.17
N VAL A 445 -3.08 -3.27 -30.72
CA VAL A 445 -2.47 -3.36 -29.38
C VAL A 445 -2.78 -2.09 -28.63
N VAL A 446 -3.47 -2.20 -27.51
CA VAL A 446 -3.73 -1.05 -26.62
C VAL A 446 -2.61 -0.94 -25.58
N VAL A 447 -2.06 0.25 -25.43
CA VAL A 447 -1.12 0.64 -24.37
C VAL A 447 -1.87 1.59 -23.46
N LEU A 448 -2.07 1.20 -22.20
CA LEU A 448 -2.80 1.98 -21.21
C LEU A 448 -1.87 2.88 -20.42
N SER A 449 -2.27 4.13 -20.19
CA SER A 449 -1.56 5.12 -19.37
C SER A 449 -2.51 5.68 -18.30
N ASN A 450 -2.45 5.13 -17.10
CA ASN A 450 -3.32 5.47 -15.96
C ASN A 450 -2.60 5.21 -14.63
N GLY A 451 -2.95 5.93 -13.59
CA GLY A 451 -2.35 5.78 -12.26
C GLY A 451 -3.10 4.81 -11.35
N SER A 452 -4.34 4.47 -11.71
CA SER A 452 -5.18 3.49 -11.03
C SER A 452 -5.89 2.63 -12.06
N VAL A 453 -6.36 1.46 -11.66
CA VAL A 453 -7.03 0.51 -12.57
C VAL A 453 -8.20 1.12 -13.33
N VAL A 454 -8.39 0.65 -14.55
CA VAL A 454 -9.52 1.00 -15.42
C VAL A 454 -10.25 -0.26 -15.87
N THR A 455 -11.55 -0.16 -16.19
CA THR A 455 -12.28 -1.28 -16.76
C THR A 455 -11.77 -1.60 -18.16
N VAL A 456 -11.53 -2.88 -18.44
CA VAL A 456 -10.99 -3.38 -19.71
C VAL A 456 -12.01 -4.22 -20.48
N ALA A 457 -12.78 -5.04 -19.79
CA ALA A 457 -13.74 -5.98 -20.39
C ALA A 457 -14.67 -5.37 -21.45
N PRO A 458 -15.24 -4.16 -21.32
CA PRO A 458 -16.19 -3.63 -22.30
C PRO A 458 -15.60 -3.49 -23.70
N TRP A 459 -14.30 -3.19 -23.81
CA TRP A 459 -13.62 -2.90 -25.07
C TRP A 459 -12.51 -3.88 -25.46
N ALA A 460 -12.09 -4.79 -24.55
CA ALA A 460 -10.98 -5.74 -24.77
C ALA A 460 -11.10 -6.61 -26.03
N LYS A 461 -12.36 -6.86 -26.52
CA LYS A 461 -12.64 -7.59 -27.76
C LYS A 461 -12.09 -6.88 -29.01
N ASN A 462 -11.82 -5.58 -28.92
CA ASN A 462 -11.33 -4.74 -30.03
C ASN A 462 -9.79 -4.70 -30.09
N ALA A 463 -9.09 -5.35 -29.15
CA ALA A 463 -7.64 -5.40 -29.10
C ALA A 463 -7.14 -6.85 -29.03
N LYS A 464 -6.08 -7.17 -29.78
CA LYS A 464 -5.35 -8.44 -29.68
C LYS A 464 -4.28 -8.42 -28.60
N GLY A 465 -3.67 -7.26 -28.33
CA GLY A 465 -2.73 -7.03 -27.26
C GLY A 465 -3.21 -5.93 -26.32
N ILE A 466 -2.97 -6.07 -25.04
CA ILE A 466 -3.22 -5.03 -24.03
C ILE A 466 -2.04 -4.99 -23.07
N LEU A 467 -1.36 -3.86 -23.02
CA LEU A 467 -0.25 -3.58 -22.12
C LEU A 467 -0.67 -2.48 -21.13
N GLU A 468 -0.76 -2.81 -19.87
CA GLU A 468 -0.92 -1.82 -18.80
C GLU A 468 0.45 -1.22 -18.51
N SER A 469 0.62 0.05 -18.85
CA SER A 469 1.90 0.72 -18.67
C SER A 469 1.92 1.65 -17.46
N TRP A 470 0.79 1.85 -16.81
CA TRP A 470 0.69 2.78 -15.69
C TRP A 470 1.18 4.18 -16.06
N LEU A 471 1.91 4.80 -15.12
CA LEU A 471 2.64 6.04 -15.28
C LEU A 471 4.14 5.71 -15.18
N LEU A 472 4.88 5.84 -16.29
CA LEU A 472 6.23 5.27 -16.43
C LEU A 472 7.38 6.23 -16.11
N GLY A 473 7.08 7.43 -15.58
CA GLY A 473 8.12 8.42 -15.35
C GLY A 473 8.76 8.95 -16.65
N GLN A 474 9.93 9.56 -16.51
CA GLN A 474 10.58 10.29 -17.61
C GLN A 474 11.10 9.40 -18.76
N SER A 475 11.45 8.15 -18.46
CA SER A 475 12.01 7.20 -19.44
C SER A 475 10.99 6.21 -20.00
N GLY A 476 9.69 6.52 -19.87
CA GLY A 476 8.60 5.64 -20.32
C GLY A 476 8.60 5.36 -21.83
N GLY A 477 8.94 6.32 -22.67
CA GLY A 477 8.96 6.12 -24.12
C GLY A 477 9.98 5.07 -24.59
N PRO A 478 11.27 5.18 -24.25
CA PRO A 478 12.28 4.17 -24.51
C PRO A 478 11.93 2.77 -23.92
N ALA A 479 11.40 2.74 -22.68
CA ALA A 479 11.01 1.52 -22.01
C ALA A 479 9.85 0.80 -22.75
N LEU A 480 8.83 1.55 -23.19
CA LEU A 480 7.74 1.02 -24.01
C LEU A 480 8.27 0.44 -25.32
N ALA A 481 9.20 1.13 -25.97
CA ALA A 481 9.78 0.63 -27.20
C ALA A 481 10.62 -0.65 -26.98
N ASP A 482 11.33 -0.77 -25.84
CA ASP A 482 12.05 -2.01 -25.48
C ASP A 482 11.11 -3.18 -25.31
N VAL A 483 9.98 -2.99 -24.63
CA VAL A 483 8.99 -4.04 -24.39
C VAL A 483 8.21 -4.36 -25.66
N LEU A 484 7.61 -3.37 -26.33
CA LEU A 484 6.75 -3.60 -27.49
C LEU A 484 7.47 -4.25 -28.67
N PHE A 485 8.76 -3.98 -28.86
CA PHE A 485 9.58 -4.57 -29.91
C PHE A 485 10.45 -5.74 -29.45
N GLY A 486 10.21 -6.26 -28.23
CA GLY A 486 10.79 -7.53 -27.77
C GLY A 486 12.27 -7.51 -27.40
N LYS A 487 12.86 -6.34 -27.15
CA LYS A 487 14.20 -6.26 -26.55
C LYS A 487 14.21 -6.81 -25.13
N VAL A 488 13.11 -6.57 -24.41
CA VAL A 488 12.85 -7.09 -23.07
C VAL A 488 11.46 -7.69 -23.02
N SER A 489 11.32 -8.86 -22.36
CA SER A 489 10.02 -9.46 -22.09
C SER A 489 9.34 -8.72 -20.91
N PRO A 490 8.03 -8.41 -21.00
CA PRO A 490 7.32 -7.85 -19.85
C PRO A 490 7.33 -8.82 -18.69
N SER A 491 7.48 -8.31 -17.48
CA SER A 491 7.60 -9.10 -16.25
C SER A 491 6.82 -8.51 -15.06
N GLY A 492 6.11 -7.41 -15.29
CA GLY A 492 5.27 -6.80 -14.27
C GLY A 492 4.07 -7.66 -13.91
N LYS A 493 3.61 -7.54 -12.67
CA LYS A 493 2.42 -8.21 -12.13
C LYS A 493 1.50 -7.18 -11.50
N LEU A 494 0.18 -7.37 -11.65
CA LEU A 494 -0.79 -6.45 -11.06
C LEU A 494 -0.68 -6.40 -9.53
N ALA A 495 -0.52 -5.22 -8.99
CA ALA A 495 -0.57 -4.96 -7.55
C ALA A 495 -1.99 -4.62 -7.05
N GLN A 496 -2.96 -4.65 -7.96
CA GLN A 496 -4.37 -4.39 -7.71
C GLN A 496 -5.23 -5.20 -8.69
N THR A 497 -6.33 -5.76 -8.19
CA THR A 497 -7.34 -6.45 -9.01
C THR A 497 -8.01 -5.47 -9.97
N ILE A 498 -8.25 -5.87 -11.23
CA ILE A 498 -9.09 -5.12 -12.17
C ILE A 498 -10.50 -5.74 -12.16
N PRO A 499 -11.50 -5.09 -11.56
CA PRO A 499 -12.87 -5.59 -11.54
C PRO A 499 -13.57 -5.37 -12.89
N PHE A 500 -14.66 -6.09 -13.12
CA PHE A 500 -15.53 -5.84 -14.28
C PHE A 500 -16.31 -4.54 -14.15
N ASP A 501 -16.72 -4.20 -12.94
CA ASP A 501 -17.56 -3.04 -12.63
C ASP A 501 -17.21 -2.54 -11.22
N ILE A 502 -17.28 -1.23 -11.00
CA ILE A 502 -17.07 -0.62 -9.68
C ILE A 502 -18.06 -1.13 -8.63
N ASN A 503 -19.28 -1.48 -9.06
CA ASN A 503 -20.30 -2.03 -8.16
C ASN A 503 -19.96 -3.43 -7.63
N ASP A 504 -18.96 -4.11 -8.21
CA ASP A 504 -18.43 -5.36 -7.68
C ASP A 504 -17.42 -5.15 -6.54
N ASP A 505 -16.90 -3.91 -6.35
CA ASP A 505 -15.98 -3.61 -5.28
C ASP A 505 -16.72 -3.52 -3.93
N PRO A 506 -16.24 -4.22 -2.88
CA PRO A 506 -16.95 -4.32 -1.60
C PRO A 506 -17.06 -3.00 -0.85
N SER A 507 -16.16 -2.05 -1.11
CA SER A 507 -16.16 -0.74 -0.45
C SER A 507 -17.17 0.23 -1.05
N THR A 508 -17.68 -0.04 -2.26
CA THR A 508 -18.55 0.88 -3.03
C THR A 508 -19.83 1.23 -2.28
N ILE A 509 -20.40 0.30 -1.52
CA ILE A 509 -21.63 0.55 -0.76
C ILE A 509 -21.47 1.68 0.29
N ASN A 510 -20.26 1.88 0.79
CA ASN A 510 -19.93 2.91 1.79
C ASN A 510 -19.12 4.06 1.21
N TRP A 511 -18.86 4.06 -0.10
CA TRP A 511 -18.04 5.07 -0.78
C TRP A 511 -18.88 6.23 -1.29
N PRO A 512 -18.41 7.48 -1.20
CA PRO A 512 -17.25 7.99 -0.47
C PRO A 512 -17.59 8.36 0.99
N GLY A 513 -18.69 7.90 1.54
CA GLY A 513 -19.24 8.26 2.84
C GLY A 513 -20.22 9.41 2.78
N GLU A 514 -20.82 9.73 3.92
CA GLU A 514 -21.83 10.78 4.07
C GLU A 514 -21.70 11.46 5.45
N GLU A 515 -22.12 12.72 5.54
CA GLU A 515 -22.17 13.52 6.79
C GLU A 515 -20.85 13.49 7.59
N GLY A 516 -19.70 13.43 6.89
CA GLY A 516 -18.36 13.43 7.53
C GLY A 516 -17.90 12.07 8.05
N HIS A 517 -18.57 10.98 7.69
CA HIS A 517 -18.23 9.62 8.07
C HIS A 517 -18.14 8.71 6.85
N VAL A 518 -17.18 7.79 6.87
CA VAL A 518 -17.09 6.68 5.93
C VAL A 518 -16.86 5.38 6.69
N ASP A 519 -17.76 4.42 6.51
CA ASP A 519 -17.64 3.10 7.16
C ASP A 519 -16.80 2.16 6.29
N TYR A 520 -15.80 1.52 6.89
CA TYR A 520 -15.00 0.48 6.26
C TYR A 520 -15.65 -0.88 6.52
N GLY A 521 -16.90 -1.00 6.05
CA GLY A 521 -17.79 -2.13 6.35
C GLY A 521 -17.35 -3.46 5.74
N GLU A 522 -16.51 -3.45 4.73
CA GLU A 522 -15.89 -4.63 4.12
C GLU A 522 -14.88 -5.31 5.06
N GLY A 523 -14.42 -4.63 6.12
CA GLY A 523 -13.48 -5.18 7.10
C GLY A 523 -12.16 -5.60 6.46
N VAL A 524 -11.81 -6.88 6.60
CA VAL A 524 -10.55 -7.42 6.03
C VAL A 524 -10.67 -7.84 4.55
N PHE A 525 -11.88 -7.74 3.98
CA PHE A 525 -12.15 -8.18 2.61
C PHE A 525 -11.95 -7.05 1.60
N VAL A 526 -10.71 -6.60 1.43
CA VAL A 526 -10.29 -5.59 0.46
C VAL A 526 -9.65 -6.27 -0.75
N GLY A 527 -9.94 -5.80 -1.97
CA GLY A 527 -9.35 -6.28 -3.20
C GLY A 527 -9.55 -7.78 -3.41
N TYR A 528 -8.49 -8.52 -3.82
CA TYR A 528 -8.57 -9.96 -4.11
C TYR A 528 -9.05 -10.78 -2.90
N ARG A 529 -8.81 -10.30 -1.66
CA ARG A 529 -9.33 -10.96 -0.45
C ARG A 529 -10.85 -11.12 -0.51
N TYR A 530 -11.53 -10.12 -1.03
CA TYR A 530 -12.97 -10.19 -1.28
C TYR A 530 -13.30 -11.02 -2.52
N TYR A 531 -12.72 -10.68 -3.66
CA TYR A 531 -13.08 -11.29 -4.93
C TYR A 531 -12.86 -12.80 -4.95
N ASP A 532 -11.77 -13.28 -4.36
CA ASP A 532 -11.42 -14.71 -4.34
C ASP A 532 -12.22 -15.48 -3.28
N THR A 533 -12.51 -14.86 -2.13
CA THR A 533 -13.32 -15.46 -1.07
C THR A 533 -14.77 -15.70 -1.51
N TYR A 534 -15.35 -14.71 -2.20
CA TYR A 534 -16.74 -14.79 -2.64
C TYR A 534 -16.92 -15.27 -4.09
N ASN A 535 -15.84 -15.76 -4.72
CA ASN A 535 -15.81 -16.24 -6.10
C ASN A 535 -16.41 -15.22 -7.10
N LYS A 536 -16.12 -13.93 -6.87
CA LYS A 536 -16.54 -12.87 -7.77
C LYS A 536 -15.68 -12.91 -9.02
N ALA A 537 -16.31 -12.82 -10.18
CA ALA A 537 -15.59 -12.67 -11.44
C ALA A 537 -14.85 -11.32 -11.47
N VAL A 538 -13.64 -11.32 -12.01
CA VAL A 538 -12.82 -10.13 -12.24
C VAL A 538 -12.24 -10.19 -13.64
N ASP A 539 -11.90 -9.03 -14.18
CA ASP A 539 -11.27 -8.97 -15.51
C ASP A 539 -9.85 -9.52 -15.44
N TYR A 540 -9.05 -9.02 -14.48
CA TYR A 540 -7.71 -9.54 -14.19
C TYR A 540 -7.51 -9.62 -12.66
N PRO A 541 -7.05 -10.80 -12.16
CA PRO A 541 -6.83 -10.98 -10.72
C PRO A 541 -5.55 -10.29 -10.24
N PHE A 542 -5.46 -10.08 -8.93
CA PHE A 542 -4.24 -9.65 -8.26
C PHE A 542 -3.06 -10.59 -8.59
N GLY A 543 -1.88 -10.02 -8.82
CA GLY A 543 -0.67 -10.76 -9.17
C GLY A 543 -0.59 -11.19 -10.64
N PHE A 544 -1.61 -10.94 -11.46
CA PHE A 544 -1.63 -11.33 -12.87
C PHE A 544 -0.65 -10.51 -13.72
N GLY A 545 -0.04 -11.18 -14.71
CA GLY A 545 0.78 -10.56 -15.75
C GLY A 545 1.36 -11.65 -16.65
N LEU A 546 1.26 -11.45 -17.96
CA LEU A 546 1.82 -12.33 -18.98
C LEU A 546 3.27 -11.96 -19.29
N SER A 547 3.97 -12.89 -19.94
CA SER A 547 5.34 -12.74 -20.44
C SER A 547 5.42 -13.20 -21.89
N TYR A 548 6.46 -12.82 -22.64
CA TYR A 548 6.79 -13.44 -23.91
C TYR A 548 7.41 -14.83 -23.72
N ALA A 549 7.89 -15.13 -22.52
CA ALA A 549 8.33 -16.45 -22.11
C ALA A 549 7.18 -17.23 -21.47
N THR A 550 7.37 -18.54 -21.35
CA THR A 550 6.49 -19.44 -20.60
C THR A 550 7.26 -20.03 -19.42
N PHE A 551 6.59 -20.14 -18.29
CA PHE A 551 7.19 -20.66 -17.06
C PHE A 551 6.38 -21.83 -16.52
N GLU A 552 7.06 -22.72 -15.80
CA GLU A 552 6.47 -23.81 -15.04
C GLU A 552 6.91 -23.67 -13.58
N VAL A 553 5.95 -23.65 -12.68
CA VAL A 553 6.19 -23.74 -11.23
C VAL A 553 5.81 -25.15 -10.78
N SER A 554 6.73 -25.82 -10.12
CA SER A 554 6.58 -27.24 -9.75
C SER A 554 7.24 -27.53 -8.40
N ASP A 555 7.16 -28.79 -7.95
CA ASP A 555 7.80 -29.30 -6.75
C ASP A 555 7.50 -28.49 -5.47
N VAL A 556 6.25 -28.01 -5.35
CA VAL A 556 5.81 -27.27 -4.16
C VAL A 556 5.86 -28.16 -2.92
N LYS A 557 6.63 -27.74 -1.93
CA LYS A 557 6.80 -28.44 -0.65
C LYS A 557 6.70 -27.44 0.50
N ALA A 558 6.03 -27.85 1.55
CA ALA A 558 6.00 -27.08 2.79
C ALA A 558 6.38 -27.95 3.97
N VAL A 559 7.14 -27.40 4.89
CA VAL A 559 7.62 -28.09 6.09
C VAL A 559 7.34 -27.19 7.29
N LYS A 560 6.64 -27.73 8.28
CA LYS A 560 6.47 -27.09 9.60
C LYS A 560 7.84 -26.93 10.27
N THR A 561 8.17 -25.74 10.71
CA THR A 561 9.44 -25.41 11.37
C THR A 561 9.28 -25.07 12.85
N GLY A 562 8.06 -24.75 13.29
CA GLY A 562 7.71 -24.45 14.66
C GLY A 562 6.22 -24.62 14.94
N ALA A 563 5.76 -24.22 16.11
CA ALA A 563 4.34 -24.31 16.49
C ALA A 563 3.45 -23.51 15.52
N CYS A 564 3.93 -22.33 15.07
CA CYS A 564 3.21 -21.38 14.23
C CYS A 564 4.02 -20.97 12.98
N THR A 565 5.04 -21.74 12.58
CA THR A 565 5.95 -21.36 11.49
C THR A 565 6.16 -22.51 10.51
N ALA A 566 6.43 -22.16 9.24
CA ALA A 566 6.71 -23.14 8.19
C ALA A 566 7.72 -22.55 7.17
N THR A 567 8.39 -23.42 6.42
CA THR A 567 9.15 -23.04 5.22
C THR A 567 8.48 -23.68 4.01
N VAL A 568 8.31 -22.91 2.93
CA VAL A 568 7.82 -23.42 1.63
C VAL A 568 8.88 -23.25 0.57
N SER A 569 9.01 -24.25 -0.32
CA SER A 569 9.88 -24.17 -1.48
C SER A 569 9.16 -24.63 -2.75
N ALA A 570 9.61 -24.12 -3.89
CA ALA A 570 9.15 -24.52 -5.23
C ALA A 570 10.27 -24.37 -6.23
N VAL A 571 10.14 -25.04 -7.38
CA VAL A 571 11.03 -24.88 -8.52
C VAL A 571 10.31 -24.10 -9.61
N VAL A 572 10.93 -23.02 -10.10
CA VAL A 572 10.46 -22.27 -11.25
C VAL A 572 11.39 -22.51 -12.43
N LYS A 573 10.82 -22.78 -13.62
CA LYS A 573 11.57 -23.06 -14.83
C LYS A 573 11.06 -22.20 -15.98
N ASN A 574 11.98 -21.56 -16.68
CA ASN A 574 11.69 -20.94 -17.98
C ASN A 574 11.63 -22.05 -19.03
N THR A 575 10.45 -22.33 -19.59
CA THR A 575 10.23 -23.41 -20.59
C THR A 575 10.31 -22.90 -22.01
N SER A 576 10.59 -21.62 -22.22
CA SER A 576 10.67 -20.96 -23.51
C SER A 576 12.12 -20.82 -24.00
N ASN A 577 12.29 -20.18 -25.16
CA ASN A 577 13.58 -19.84 -25.76
C ASN A 577 13.92 -18.35 -25.61
N VAL A 578 13.22 -17.62 -24.71
CA VAL A 578 13.39 -16.21 -24.45
C VAL A 578 13.82 -16.03 -22.98
N ASP A 579 14.88 -15.25 -22.75
CA ASP A 579 15.28 -14.85 -21.39
C ASP A 579 14.22 -13.93 -20.79
N ALA A 580 13.73 -14.21 -19.58
CA ALA A 580 12.68 -13.43 -18.96
C ALA A 580 12.65 -13.61 -17.43
N ALA A 581 11.87 -12.79 -16.76
CA ALA A 581 11.61 -12.91 -15.34
C ALA A 581 10.19 -13.40 -15.06
N GLU A 582 10.03 -14.15 -13.96
CA GLU A 582 8.75 -14.53 -13.39
C GLU A 582 8.71 -14.22 -11.90
N THR A 583 7.53 -13.85 -11.38
CA THR A 583 7.32 -13.62 -9.95
C THR A 583 6.55 -14.79 -9.34
N VAL A 584 7.24 -15.58 -8.53
CA VAL A 584 6.63 -16.63 -7.73
C VAL A 584 5.95 -16.00 -6.51
N GLN A 585 4.68 -16.34 -6.29
CA GLN A 585 3.81 -15.78 -5.26
C GLN A 585 3.37 -16.90 -4.31
N VAL A 586 3.42 -16.63 -3.00
CA VAL A 586 3.04 -17.57 -1.95
C VAL A 586 1.84 -17.03 -1.20
N TYR A 587 0.78 -17.81 -1.17
CA TYR A 587 -0.46 -17.50 -0.46
C TYR A 587 -0.70 -18.50 0.67
N VAL A 588 -1.18 -18.03 1.81
CA VAL A 588 -1.60 -18.87 2.92
C VAL A 588 -3.11 -18.88 3.02
N ALA A 589 -3.68 -20.05 2.91
CA ALA A 589 -5.12 -20.31 3.04
C ALA A 589 -5.39 -21.03 4.37
N PRO A 590 -6.11 -20.40 5.31
CA PRO A 590 -6.48 -21.06 6.55
C PRO A 590 -7.49 -22.19 6.26
N GLY A 591 -7.40 -23.27 7.01
CA GLY A 591 -8.43 -24.32 7.01
C GLY A 591 -9.70 -23.82 7.71
N LYS A 592 -10.14 -24.52 8.73
CA LYS A 592 -11.28 -24.06 9.55
C LYS A 592 -10.80 -22.98 10.52
N ALA A 593 -11.44 -21.83 10.50
CA ALA A 593 -11.19 -20.73 11.43
C ALA A 593 -12.47 -20.38 12.22
N ASP A 594 -12.30 -19.88 13.44
CA ASP A 594 -13.42 -19.43 14.30
C ASP A 594 -13.96 -18.06 13.87
N VAL A 595 -13.22 -17.33 13.03
CA VAL A 595 -13.60 -16.04 12.46
C VAL A 595 -13.64 -16.11 10.94
N ALA A 596 -14.39 -15.21 10.29
CA ALA A 596 -14.35 -15.10 8.85
C ALA A 596 -12.96 -14.63 8.39
N ARG A 597 -12.29 -15.42 7.56
CA ARG A 597 -10.98 -15.10 6.99
C ARG A 597 -11.05 -15.08 5.46
N PRO A 598 -10.19 -14.29 4.78
CA PRO A 598 -10.01 -14.41 3.34
C PRO A 598 -9.68 -15.85 2.93
N LYS A 599 -10.10 -16.23 1.72
CA LYS A 599 -9.79 -17.54 1.14
C LYS A 599 -8.29 -17.85 1.23
N HIS A 600 -7.48 -16.87 0.91
CA HIS A 600 -6.03 -16.89 1.04
C HIS A 600 -5.47 -15.47 1.10
N GLU A 601 -4.23 -15.32 1.52
CA GLU A 601 -3.53 -14.05 1.65
C GLU A 601 -2.08 -14.20 1.20
N LEU A 602 -1.56 -13.22 0.44
CA LEU A 602 -0.16 -13.17 0.05
C LEU A 602 0.73 -13.08 1.30
N LYS A 603 1.71 -13.97 1.40
CA LYS A 603 2.68 -14.05 2.52
C LYS A 603 4.11 -14.27 2.05
N GLY A 604 4.34 -14.24 0.74
CA GLY A 604 5.68 -14.30 0.15
C GLY A 604 5.63 -14.05 -1.34
N PHE A 605 6.69 -13.42 -1.86
CA PHE A 605 6.91 -13.30 -3.31
C PHE A 605 8.40 -13.22 -3.61
N LYS A 606 8.77 -13.64 -4.82
CA LYS A 606 10.14 -13.51 -5.31
C LYS A 606 10.15 -13.44 -6.83
N LYS A 607 10.70 -12.36 -7.37
CA LYS A 607 10.99 -12.24 -8.80
C LYS A 607 12.31 -12.94 -9.11
N VAL A 608 12.31 -13.78 -10.14
CA VAL A 608 13.49 -14.52 -10.61
C VAL A 608 13.72 -14.29 -12.09
N PHE A 609 14.94 -13.93 -12.45
CA PHE A 609 15.38 -13.75 -13.82
C PHE A 609 16.00 -15.06 -14.31
N LEU A 610 15.42 -15.68 -15.34
CA LEU A 610 15.84 -16.97 -15.85
C LEU A 610 16.15 -16.89 -17.36
N LYS A 611 17.29 -17.44 -17.73
CA LYS A 611 17.61 -17.66 -19.13
C LYS A 611 16.70 -18.73 -19.72
N ALA A 612 16.62 -18.76 -21.05
CA ALA A 612 15.91 -19.78 -21.78
C ALA A 612 16.30 -21.21 -21.32
N GLY A 613 15.32 -21.97 -20.84
CA GLY A 613 15.51 -23.32 -20.33
C GLY A 613 16.06 -23.43 -18.90
N GLU A 614 16.42 -22.34 -18.24
CA GLU A 614 16.97 -22.31 -16.89
C GLU A 614 15.89 -22.60 -15.83
N SER A 615 16.29 -23.15 -14.69
CA SER A 615 15.46 -23.39 -13.53
C SER A 615 16.14 -22.85 -12.27
N ALA A 616 15.32 -22.36 -11.32
CA ALA A 616 15.77 -21.97 -10.00
C ALA A 616 14.85 -22.53 -8.92
N GLU A 617 15.41 -22.87 -7.78
CA GLU A 617 14.64 -23.15 -6.56
C GLU A 617 14.41 -21.83 -5.79
N VAL A 618 13.19 -21.64 -5.34
CA VAL A 618 12.81 -20.53 -4.46
C VAL A 618 12.33 -21.09 -3.11
N SER A 619 12.64 -20.38 -2.04
CA SER A 619 12.25 -20.75 -0.69
C SER A 619 11.81 -19.52 0.08
N PHE A 620 10.81 -19.70 0.96
CA PHE A 620 10.22 -18.65 1.79
C PHE A 620 10.04 -19.18 3.20
N ASP A 621 10.50 -18.41 4.17
CA ASP A 621 10.24 -18.67 5.58
C ASP A 621 8.97 -17.91 5.98
N LEU A 622 7.98 -18.66 6.47
CA LEU A 622 6.69 -18.14 6.92
C LEU A 622 6.70 -18.13 8.44
N ASP A 623 6.71 -16.93 9.01
CA ASP A 623 6.64 -16.68 10.44
C ASP A 623 5.20 -16.86 10.99
N ASP A 624 4.99 -16.59 12.27
CA ASP A 624 3.69 -16.67 12.91
C ASP A 624 2.68 -15.68 12.31
N ARG A 625 3.13 -14.49 11.87
CA ARG A 625 2.29 -13.48 11.24
C ARG A 625 1.72 -13.94 9.89
N ALA A 626 2.38 -14.87 9.20
CA ALA A 626 1.86 -15.45 7.97
C ALA A 626 0.56 -16.25 8.20
N PHE A 627 0.35 -16.78 9.39
CA PHE A 627 -0.79 -17.63 9.76
C PHE A 627 -1.80 -16.92 10.67
N ALA A 628 -1.41 -15.82 11.31
CA ALA A 628 -2.19 -15.11 12.30
C ALA A 628 -3.32 -14.27 11.72
N TYR A 629 -4.32 -14.01 12.55
CA TYR A 629 -5.27 -12.90 12.41
C TYR A 629 -5.30 -12.10 13.71
N TRP A 630 -5.80 -10.86 13.64
CA TRP A 630 -5.99 -10.06 14.86
C TRP A 630 -7.26 -10.48 15.57
N SER A 631 -7.10 -11.00 16.77
CA SER A 631 -8.21 -11.39 17.61
C SER A 631 -8.60 -10.26 18.57
N GLU A 632 -9.80 -9.71 18.40
CA GLU A 632 -10.34 -8.72 19.32
C GLU A 632 -10.62 -9.33 20.71
N LYS A 633 -10.82 -10.65 20.80
CA LYS A 633 -10.96 -11.38 22.06
C LYS A 633 -9.70 -11.36 22.89
N PHE A 634 -8.54 -11.55 22.25
CA PHE A 634 -7.24 -11.55 22.92
C PHE A 634 -6.58 -10.16 22.90
N ASN A 635 -7.13 -9.23 22.12
CA ASN A 635 -6.51 -7.95 21.79
C ASN A 635 -5.04 -8.15 21.35
N ASP A 636 -4.82 -9.16 20.51
CA ASP A 636 -3.50 -9.60 20.06
C ASP A 636 -3.61 -10.48 18.80
N TRP A 637 -2.48 -10.68 18.11
CA TRP A 637 -2.37 -11.64 17.03
C TRP A 637 -2.57 -13.05 17.53
N HIS A 638 -3.30 -13.86 16.78
CA HIS A 638 -3.64 -15.23 17.14
C HIS A 638 -3.47 -16.18 15.97
N VAL A 639 -2.73 -17.27 16.20
CA VAL A 639 -2.61 -18.41 15.29
C VAL A 639 -3.40 -19.57 15.84
N GLU A 640 -4.48 -19.94 15.15
CA GLU A 640 -5.27 -21.12 15.49
C GLU A 640 -4.51 -22.41 15.18
N SER A 641 -4.72 -23.44 15.98
CA SER A 641 -4.25 -24.79 15.64
C SER A 641 -5.06 -25.38 14.49
N GLY A 642 -4.41 -26.08 13.56
CA GLY A 642 -5.08 -26.75 12.45
C GLY A 642 -4.30 -26.77 11.16
N GLU A 643 -4.98 -27.17 10.10
CA GLU A 643 -4.41 -27.25 8.76
C GLU A 643 -4.39 -25.87 8.07
N TYR A 644 -3.28 -25.57 7.43
CA TYR A 644 -3.10 -24.42 6.55
C TYR A 644 -2.60 -24.91 5.20
N ALA A 645 -3.26 -24.53 4.11
CA ALA A 645 -2.75 -24.76 2.78
C ALA A 645 -1.82 -23.60 2.39
N ILE A 646 -0.62 -23.95 1.95
CA ILE A 646 0.35 -22.98 1.40
C ILE A 646 0.32 -23.17 -0.09
N GLU A 647 -0.20 -22.17 -0.79
CA GLU A 647 -0.42 -22.15 -2.23
C GLU A 647 0.70 -21.37 -2.90
N VAL A 648 1.26 -21.92 -3.98
CA VAL A 648 2.33 -21.29 -4.78
C VAL A 648 1.86 -21.14 -6.21
N GLY A 649 1.98 -19.95 -6.76
CA GLY A 649 1.52 -19.66 -8.13
C GLY A 649 2.14 -18.40 -8.71
N THR A 650 1.52 -17.89 -9.79
CA THR A 650 1.93 -16.70 -10.53
C THR A 650 0.90 -15.56 -10.44
N SER A 651 -0.24 -15.83 -9.80
CA SER A 651 -1.25 -14.84 -9.41
C SER A 651 -2.13 -15.41 -8.30
N SER A 652 -3.04 -14.63 -7.74
CA SER A 652 -4.00 -15.10 -6.73
C SER A 652 -4.94 -16.19 -7.27
N ARG A 653 -5.07 -16.33 -8.58
CA ARG A 653 -5.94 -17.34 -9.25
C ARG A 653 -5.20 -18.35 -10.11
N ASP A 654 -3.94 -18.14 -10.39
CA ASP A 654 -3.10 -19.11 -11.10
C ASP A 654 -2.16 -19.80 -10.11
N ILE A 655 -2.73 -20.77 -9.39
CA ILE A 655 -2.05 -21.57 -8.37
C ILE A 655 -1.51 -22.84 -9.04
N ALA A 656 -0.19 -22.92 -9.12
CA ALA A 656 0.52 -24.04 -9.74
C ALA A 656 0.58 -25.28 -8.83
N GLY A 657 0.58 -25.08 -7.51
CA GLY A 657 0.58 -26.19 -6.57
C GLY A 657 0.35 -25.70 -5.11
N SER A 658 0.05 -26.64 -4.24
CA SER A 658 -0.15 -26.38 -2.83
C SER A 658 0.39 -27.51 -1.95
N ALA A 659 0.79 -27.17 -0.74
CA ALA A 659 1.16 -28.12 0.31
C ALA A 659 0.45 -27.74 1.63
N VAL A 660 0.05 -28.75 2.39
CA VAL A 660 -0.65 -28.53 3.66
C VAL A 660 0.33 -28.73 4.82
N VAL A 661 0.29 -27.82 5.78
CA VAL A 661 0.97 -27.96 7.07
C VAL A 661 -0.06 -27.93 8.21
N GLU A 662 0.14 -28.78 9.22
CA GLU A 662 -0.65 -28.77 10.44
C GLU A 662 0.13 -28.03 11.53
N LEU A 663 -0.39 -26.89 11.99
CA LEU A 663 0.24 -26.06 13.02
C LEU A 663 -0.42 -26.33 14.40
N ASP A 664 0.38 -26.18 15.45
CA ASP A 664 -0.09 -26.36 16.83
C ASP A 664 -0.87 -25.14 17.32
N GLY A 665 -0.70 -24.00 16.64
CA GLY A 665 -1.21 -22.72 17.09
C GLY A 665 -0.36 -22.09 18.20
N ASP A 666 -0.73 -20.89 18.63
CA ASP A 666 -0.01 -20.14 19.67
C ASP A 666 -0.40 -20.53 21.11
N GLY A 667 -1.33 -21.47 21.25
CA GLY A 667 -1.80 -21.98 22.55
C GLY A 667 -2.65 -21.00 23.36
N LYS A 668 -3.01 -19.83 22.79
CA LYS A 668 -3.90 -18.88 23.46
C LYS A 668 -5.28 -19.49 23.64
N THR A 669 -5.78 -19.46 24.86
CA THR A 669 -7.12 -19.90 25.20
C THR A 669 -7.87 -18.74 25.83
N GLN A 670 -9.11 -18.55 25.40
CA GLN A 670 -9.96 -17.53 25.99
C GLN A 670 -10.35 -17.94 27.42
N GLN A 671 -10.16 -17.06 28.39
CA GLN A 671 -10.77 -17.24 29.70
C GLN A 671 -12.28 -17.04 29.58
N LEU A 672 -13.03 -18.01 30.07
CA LEU A 672 -14.47 -17.92 30.13
C LEU A 672 -14.90 -16.89 31.17
N THR A 673 -15.93 -16.12 30.81
CA THR A 673 -16.51 -15.06 31.65
C THR A 673 -18.00 -15.31 31.85
N GLU A 674 -18.63 -14.49 32.64
CA GLU A 674 -20.09 -14.45 32.79
C GLU A 674 -20.85 -14.24 31.47
N TRP A 675 -20.19 -13.64 30.47
CA TRP A 675 -20.76 -13.40 29.14
C TRP A 675 -20.54 -14.55 28.17
N SER A 676 -19.71 -15.52 28.52
CA SER A 676 -19.47 -16.69 27.67
C SER A 676 -20.72 -17.56 27.62
N ASN A 677 -21.12 -17.99 26.42
CA ASN A 677 -22.27 -18.86 26.23
C ASN A 677 -21.94 -20.33 26.46
N PHE A 678 -22.95 -21.18 26.58
CA PHE A 678 -22.75 -22.61 26.86
C PHE A 678 -21.96 -23.34 25.77
N MET A 679 -22.01 -22.90 24.53
CA MET A 679 -21.19 -23.49 23.46
C MET A 679 -19.70 -23.19 23.70
N GLU A 680 -19.35 -21.99 24.15
CA GLU A 680 -17.97 -21.62 24.51
C GLU A 680 -17.51 -22.43 25.72
N TRP A 681 -18.35 -22.60 26.75
CA TRP A 681 -18.07 -23.47 27.90
C TRP A 681 -17.85 -24.93 27.51
N ARG A 682 -18.57 -25.46 26.50
CA ARG A 682 -18.39 -26.83 26.00
C ARG A 682 -17.10 -27.01 25.20
N LYS A 683 -16.69 -25.98 24.48
CA LYS A 683 -15.48 -26.01 23.66
C LYS A 683 -14.21 -25.84 24.49
N ASP A 684 -14.27 -25.06 25.55
CA ASP A 684 -13.15 -24.84 26.45
C ASP A 684 -12.85 -26.10 27.29
N PRO A 685 -11.60 -26.60 27.37
CA PRO A 685 -11.26 -27.81 28.09
C PRO A 685 -11.58 -27.73 29.59
N LEU A 686 -11.38 -26.57 30.24
CA LEU A 686 -11.72 -26.37 31.65
C LEU A 686 -13.21 -26.14 31.84
N GLY A 687 -13.82 -25.38 30.92
CA GLY A 687 -15.27 -25.18 30.89
C GLY A 687 -16.04 -26.49 30.75
N SER A 688 -15.58 -27.39 29.87
CA SER A 688 -16.15 -28.73 29.72
C SER A 688 -16.09 -29.53 31.02
N GLN A 689 -14.97 -29.48 31.77
CA GLN A 689 -14.85 -30.13 33.09
C GLN A 689 -15.82 -29.54 34.11
N VAL A 690 -16.03 -28.22 34.11
CA VAL A 690 -17.02 -27.55 34.97
C VAL A 690 -18.43 -28.04 34.64
N LEU A 691 -18.79 -28.15 33.37
CA LEU A 691 -20.08 -28.64 32.92
C LEU A 691 -20.30 -30.12 33.30
N GLU A 692 -19.27 -30.95 33.23
CA GLU A 692 -19.34 -32.35 33.70
C GLU A 692 -19.55 -32.42 35.20
N LYS A 693 -18.83 -31.63 36.00
CA LYS A 693 -19.04 -31.52 37.45
C LYS A 693 -20.45 -31.02 37.77
N LEU A 694 -20.92 -29.96 37.12
CA LEU A 694 -22.26 -29.41 37.29
C LEU A 694 -23.33 -30.48 37.04
N ARG A 695 -23.18 -31.28 35.99
CA ARG A 695 -24.08 -32.39 35.69
C ARG A 695 -24.07 -33.43 36.80
N ALA A 696 -22.88 -33.84 37.25
CA ALA A 696 -22.75 -34.82 38.34
C ALA A 696 -23.36 -34.33 39.67
N GLU A 697 -23.18 -33.04 40.00
CA GLU A 697 -23.81 -32.43 41.17
C GLU A 697 -25.33 -32.32 41.04
N GLY A 698 -25.84 -32.06 39.82
CA GLY A 698 -27.27 -32.09 39.52
C GLY A 698 -27.90 -33.50 39.69
N GLU A 699 -27.24 -34.52 39.14
CA GLU A 699 -27.66 -35.94 39.28
C GLU A 699 -27.65 -36.39 40.74
N ALA A 700 -26.73 -35.86 41.56
CA ALA A 700 -26.66 -36.10 42.98
C ALA A 700 -27.65 -35.27 43.83
N GLY A 701 -28.42 -34.38 43.22
CA GLY A 701 -29.40 -33.52 43.90
C GLY A 701 -28.79 -32.40 44.74
N ARG A 702 -27.51 -32.03 44.50
CA ARG A 702 -26.80 -30.95 45.20
C ARG A 702 -26.82 -29.63 44.44
N MET A 703 -27.04 -29.68 43.11
CA MET A 703 -27.20 -28.53 42.24
C MET A 703 -28.47 -28.66 41.39
N PRO A 704 -29.05 -27.56 40.92
CA PRO A 704 -30.12 -27.61 39.94
C PRO A 704 -29.68 -28.33 38.65
N VAL A 705 -30.59 -29.14 38.08
CA VAL A 705 -30.34 -29.83 36.82
C VAL A 705 -30.53 -28.87 35.67
N VAL A 706 -29.45 -28.58 34.91
CA VAL A 706 -29.53 -27.79 33.68
C VAL A 706 -30.07 -28.69 32.58
N PRO A 707 -31.18 -28.33 31.93
CA PRO A 707 -31.74 -29.11 30.83
C PRO A 707 -30.78 -29.10 29.62
N ASP A 708 -30.26 -30.26 29.22
CA ASP A 708 -29.29 -30.38 28.11
C ASP A 708 -29.83 -31.34 27.03
N ASN A 709 -30.99 -31.03 26.50
CA ASN A 709 -31.63 -31.83 25.44
C ASN A 709 -32.43 -31.00 24.44
N GLY A 710 -32.54 -31.51 23.21
CA GLY A 710 -33.39 -30.97 22.15
C GLY A 710 -33.27 -29.47 21.94
N MET A 711 -34.42 -28.78 21.89
CA MET A 711 -34.47 -27.32 21.66
C MET A 711 -33.86 -26.52 22.81
N THR A 712 -33.95 -27.02 24.05
CA THR A 712 -33.37 -26.32 25.21
C THR A 712 -31.86 -26.22 25.10
N ARG A 713 -31.20 -27.27 24.63
CA ARG A 713 -29.75 -27.23 24.37
C ARG A 713 -29.36 -26.18 23.36
N LEU A 714 -30.06 -26.11 22.23
CA LEU A 714 -29.80 -25.11 21.19
C LEU A 714 -29.96 -23.68 21.72
N PHE A 715 -30.94 -23.47 22.58
CA PHE A 715 -31.18 -22.18 23.21
C PHE A 715 -30.07 -21.85 24.22
N LEU A 716 -29.67 -22.80 25.06
CA LEU A 716 -28.56 -22.63 26.00
C LEU A 716 -27.24 -22.37 25.30
N ASP A 717 -26.95 -23.09 24.23
CA ASP A 717 -25.70 -22.96 23.50
C ASP A 717 -25.45 -21.53 22.97
N SER A 718 -26.53 -20.76 22.75
CA SER A 718 -26.45 -19.35 22.35
C SER A 718 -26.53 -18.34 23.50
N MET A 719 -26.83 -18.80 24.73
CA MET A 719 -27.11 -17.92 25.85
C MET A 719 -25.88 -17.75 26.75
N PRO A 720 -25.46 -16.51 27.07
CA PRO A 720 -24.45 -16.25 28.10
C PRO A 720 -24.90 -16.80 29.48
N ILE A 721 -23.94 -17.32 30.27
CA ILE A 721 -24.27 -17.94 31.54
C ILE A 721 -24.85 -16.97 32.58
N ASN A 722 -24.56 -15.67 32.48
CA ASN A 722 -25.18 -14.64 33.36
C ASN A 722 -26.70 -14.54 33.17
N ASN A 723 -27.25 -15.04 32.05
CA ASN A 723 -28.67 -15.04 31.77
C ASN A 723 -29.39 -16.31 32.25
N MET A 724 -28.69 -17.24 32.93
CA MET A 724 -29.29 -18.47 33.43
C MET A 724 -30.51 -18.25 34.35
N SER A 725 -30.52 -17.15 35.11
CA SER A 725 -31.66 -16.78 35.96
C SER A 725 -32.94 -16.46 35.17
N VAL A 726 -32.81 -16.04 33.89
CA VAL A 726 -33.96 -15.81 32.99
C VAL A 726 -34.66 -17.14 32.66
N LEU A 727 -33.88 -18.19 32.49
CA LEU A 727 -34.39 -19.53 32.12
C LEU A 727 -34.85 -20.37 33.33
N MET A 728 -34.12 -20.26 34.42
CA MET A 728 -34.28 -21.15 35.60
C MET A 728 -34.58 -20.39 36.90
N GLY A 729 -34.81 -19.06 36.85
CA GLY A 729 -35.08 -18.29 38.09
C GLY A 729 -33.93 -18.34 39.10
N ALA A 730 -34.26 -18.57 40.35
CA ALA A 730 -33.29 -18.69 41.45
C ALA A 730 -32.27 -19.82 41.25
N ASP A 731 -32.72 -20.95 40.68
CA ASP A 731 -31.86 -22.08 40.34
C ASP A 731 -30.81 -21.72 39.30
N GLY A 732 -31.15 -20.88 38.32
CA GLY A 732 -30.23 -20.36 37.34
C GLY A 732 -29.12 -19.48 37.91
N LYS A 733 -29.42 -18.68 38.92
CA LYS A 733 -28.41 -17.88 39.63
C LYS A 733 -27.44 -18.81 40.38
N GLN A 734 -27.92 -19.87 41.02
CA GLN A 734 -27.07 -20.85 41.70
C GLN A 734 -26.13 -21.56 40.71
N VAL A 735 -26.65 -21.97 39.55
CA VAL A 735 -25.83 -22.57 38.46
C VAL A 735 -24.75 -21.62 37.99
N PHE A 736 -25.09 -20.37 37.73
CA PHE A 736 -24.17 -19.34 37.30
C PHE A 736 -23.03 -19.12 38.30
N GLU A 737 -23.36 -18.92 39.60
CA GLU A 737 -22.36 -18.71 40.66
C GLU A 737 -21.44 -19.93 40.81
N TYR A 738 -22.00 -21.16 40.72
CA TYR A 738 -21.23 -22.39 40.76
C TYR A 738 -20.23 -22.49 39.58
N MET A 739 -20.69 -22.26 38.36
CA MET A 739 -19.85 -22.38 37.17
C MET A 739 -18.65 -21.45 37.25
N LEU A 740 -18.85 -20.18 37.60
CA LEU A 740 -17.74 -19.21 37.71
C LEU A 740 -16.77 -19.59 38.85
N ALA A 741 -17.28 -20.05 40.00
CA ALA A 741 -16.43 -20.43 41.13
C ALA A 741 -15.56 -21.66 40.78
N GLU A 742 -16.15 -22.70 40.18
CA GLU A 742 -15.42 -23.91 39.77
C GLU A 742 -14.37 -23.60 38.67
N TYR A 743 -14.72 -22.74 37.72
CA TYR A 743 -13.78 -22.33 36.68
C TYR A 743 -12.59 -21.55 37.27
N ALA A 744 -12.87 -20.63 38.19
CA ALA A 744 -11.83 -19.87 38.89
C ALA A 744 -10.89 -20.74 39.72
N GLU A 745 -11.38 -21.88 40.27
CA GLU A 745 -10.52 -22.85 40.95
C GLU A 745 -9.63 -23.66 39.98
N LEU A 746 -10.13 -23.98 38.78
CA LEU A 746 -9.38 -24.73 37.79
C LEU A 746 -8.33 -23.88 37.05
N THR A 747 -8.48 -22.55 37.08
CA THR A 747 -7.56 -21.62 36.44
C THR A 747 -6.44 -21.08 37.34
N LYS A 748 -6.48 -21.44 38.67
CA LYS A 748 -5.39 -21.16 39.62
C LYS A 748 -4.20 -22.06 39.37
#